data_9c451398a7fad3e4cb95e0d22acaab7a
#
_entry.id   9c451398a7fad3e4cb95e0d22acaab7a
#
_cell.length_a   1.000
_cell.length_b   1.000
_cell.length_c   1.000
_cell.angle_alpha   90.00
_cell.angle_beta   90.00
_cell.angle_gamma   90.00
#
_symmetry.space_group_name_H-M   'P 1'
#
loop_
_entity.id
_entity.type
_entity.pdbx_description
1 polymer ?
#
loop_
_entity_poly.entity_id
_entity_poly.type
_entity_poly.pdbx_seq_one_letter_code
_entity_poly.pdbx_strand_id
1 'polypeptide(L)'
;MPAEPPTRVTCEPLDWDFSPVDVLRLVRADAHPAALLGTWAAGSDIVCAQPTAIRCEPEPLWAALDEAWPPTTATSADHAVFAGGWIGYLGFGLTGQVLPVPPPPGRARKLPAWWLGYYDNVLRRDRASGRWYFEALRTPGRGAALDARLAELRRRAAAVRPAARPYACGPFRLIPGAAAHRSAVRRAVDYIQEGDIFQANICLRLEASFDGDPLDAFCAAVTRLGPPYAAYLRPCSESAVASLSPELFLRRDGRSVLSGPIKGTGPRPGGEQDGAAERVKLERSAKNRAENVMIVDLMRNDLSRVCAPGSVVVPRLAAPEPHPGVWHLVSEVRGKLCSEAGDGQLIRAAFPPGSVTGAPKVRALEVIHELEVTPREVYTGAIGYRSPLAGLELNVAIRTFEFHAGQVWLGAGGGIVAASQPGAEYRECLLKARPLIAALGSCLASRSAGRTRPSAGTDLALLPRPAAGVFTSLLVRSGAGRHLDAHLDRLADSARRLYGKELPASLAADLHRCLAARPSGRLRITLRPRGGPLHARVAVVPFDDCFEGTDLVPVVVPGGIGAHKWADRRLLGRLREMAGASQGAQLLIEDSDGTVLETDRANVFAVSGGVLRTPVADGRLLPGIARETVLQLAAAAGLAVEAGRLTRHDLLTASEVFVTNSVRGVLPVHSIAGAALPAAPGPVTEQMAAAFDDHGSDDEAVAEIETPADARTGVQRHAITCRSPAGTAPLVVVIDNYDSFTFNLAHYLTMAGCAVEVVRNDEVTPSQVMTLSPAGLVISPGPCAPHEAGISIDAVRACAAGPVAVPVLGVCLGHQAIAASFGASIIQSRPVHGQTSVIHHDGGGVLARLPRRFHAVRYHSLIVAEQTMPSCLHISARTRGGIPMGLRHASLPIEGVQFHPESVLTSYGHAIIANFAGGLPRAGSARAAD
;
A
#
# COMPACT_ATOMS: atom_id res chain seq x y z
N MET A 1 -27.23 -35.24 1.84
CA MET A 1 -26.46 -35.36 0.57
C MET A 1 -25.50 -36.51 0.73
N PRO A 2 -25.38 -37.50 -0.17
CA PRO A 2 -24.33 -38.49 -0.10
C PRO A 2 -23.00 -37.76 -0.20
N ALA A 3 -22.04 -38.12 0.65
CA ALA A 3 -20.71 -37.51 0.64
C ALA A 3 -20.07 -37.68 -0.77
N GLU A 4 -19.60 -36.61 -1.34
CA GLU A 4 -18.84 -36.71 -2.58
C GLU A 4 -17.66 -37.69 -2.41
N PRO A 5 -17.44 -38.60 -3.38
CA PRO A 5 -16.34 -39.52 -3.27
C PRO A 5 -15.01 -38.77 -3.15
N PRO A 6 -14.07 -39.26 -2.32
CA PRO A 6 -12.80 -38.56 -2.07
C PRO A 6 -11.97 -38.41 -3.33
N THR A 7 -11.29 -37.27 -3.45
CA THR A 7 -10.31 -37.02 -4.52
C THR A 7 -9.12 -37.96 -4.33
N ARG A 8 -8.75 -38.68 -5.38
CA ARG A 8 -7.62 -39.66 -5.35
C ARG A 8 -6.37 -39.01 -5.94
N VAL A 9 -5.27 -39.05 -5.22
CA VAL A 9 -3.96 -38.61 -5.71
C VAL A 9 -3.27 -39.76 -6.44
N THR A 10 -2.72 -39.48 -7.63
CA THR A 10 -1.86 -40.40 -8.39
C THR A 10 -0.53 -39.73 -8.73
N CYS A 11 0.56 -40.54 -8.73
CA CYS A 11 1.92 -40.09 -9.06
C CYS A 11 2.57 -41.14 -9.97
N GLU A 12 2.82 -40.78 -11.22
CA GLU A 12 3.41 -41.67 -12.19
C GLU A 12 4.81 -41.18 -12.60
N PRO A 13 5.87 -41.99 -12.48
CA PRO A 13 7.20 -41.62 -12.91
C PRO A 13 7.28 -41.50 -14.45
N LEU A 14 8.07 -40.54 -14.92
CA LEU A 14 8.34 -40.27 -16.30
C LEU A 14 9.84 -40.46 -16.55
N ASP A 15 10.16 -41.26 -17.56
CA ASP A 15 11.54 -41.48 -17.99
C ASP A 15 11.95 -40.36 -18.97
N TRP A 16 12.12 -39.16 -18.43
CA TRP A 16 12.41 -37.92 -19.17
C TRP A 16 13.76 -37.34 -18.77
N ASP A 17 14.62 -37.09 -19.77
CA ASP A 17 15.85 -36.32 -19.63
C ASP A 17 15.65 -34.88 -20.16
N PHE A 18 14.65 -34.18 -19.67
CA PHE A 18 14.37 -32.79 -20.01
C PHE A 18 14.75 -31.86 -18.88
N SER A 19 15.27 -30.67 -19.23
CA SER A 19 15.33 -29.56 -18.26
C SER A 19 13.94 -29.01 -18.00
N PRO A 20 13.72 -28.31 -16.85
CA PRO A 20 12.44 -27.70 -16.55
C PRO A 20 11.94 -26.70 -17.62
N VAL A 21 12.87 -25.98 -18.26
CA VAL A 21 12.52 -25.04 -19.35
C VAL A 21 12.11 -25.77 -20.63
N ASP A 22 12.64 -26.97 -20.90
CA ASP A 22 12.20 -27.79 -22.04
C ASP A 22 10.77 -28.31 -21.79
N VAL A 23 10.45 -28.76 -20.58
CA VAL A 23 9.11 -29.21 -20.24
C VAL A 23 8.10 -28.03 -20.29
N LEU A 24 8.47 -26.82 -19.87
CA LEU A 24 7.64 -25.65 -20.05
C LEU A 24 7.39 -25.33 -21.53
N ARG A 25 8.42 -25.47 -22.39
CA ARG A 25 8.26 -25.32 -23.84
C ARG A 25 7.39 -26.42 -24.46
N LEU A 26 7.39 -27.63 -23.90
CA LEU A 26 6.55 -28.74 -24.37
C LEU A 26 5.04 -28.40 -24.26
N VAL A 27 4.66 -27.65 -23.25
CA VAL A 27 3.28 -27.24 -22.97
C VAL A 27 2.95 -25.81 -23.45
N ARG A 28 3.84 -25.13 -24.18
CA ARG A 28 3.65 -23.72 -24.59
C ARG A 28 2.39 -23.42 -25.39
N ALA A 29 1.94 -24.39 -26.21
CA ALA A 29 0.76 -24.27 -27.06
C ALA A 29 -0.54 -24.57 -26.31
N ASP A 30 -0.45 -25.09 -25.10
CA ASP A 30 -1.61 -25.37 -24.26
C ASP A 30 -2.18 -24.08 -23.69
N ALA A 31 -3.45 -24.12 -23.24
CA ALA A 31 -4.07 -23.00 -22.57
C ALA A 31 -3.40 -22.74 -21.21
N HIS A 32 -3.11 -21.45 -20.91
CA HIS A 32 -2.61 -20.97 -19.64
C HIS A 32 -1.42 -21.78 -19.07
N PRO A 33 -0.31 -21.92 -19.79
CA PRO A 33 0.87 -22.62 -19.29
C PRO A 33 1.42 -21.85 -18.07
N ALA A 34 1.81 -22.63 -17.04
CA ALA A 34 2.39 -22.10 -15.82
C ALA A 34 3.59 -22.94 -15.36
N ALA A 35 4.56 -22.32 -14.72
CA ALA A 35 5.69 -22.99 -14.12
C ALA A 35 6.10 -22.32 -12.80
N LEU A 36 6.49 -23.15 -11.84
CA LEU A 36 7.13 -22.78 -10.59
C LEU A 36 8.46 -23.52 -10.53
N LEU A 37 9.58 -22.82 -10.71
CA LEU A 37 10.91 -23.44 -10.84
C LEU A 37 11.83 -22.99 -9.69
N GLY A 38 12.55 -23.94 -9.10
CA GLY A 38 13.47 -23.66 -8.00
C GLY A 38 13.18 -24.46 -6.73
N THR A 39 12.95 -23.79 -5.61
CA THR A 39 12.81 -24.44 -4.30
C THR A 39 11.36 -24.62 -3.86
N TRP A 40 10.42 -24.61 -4.80
CA TRP A 40 8.99 -24.78 -4.52
C TRP A 40 8.66 -26.20 -4.04
N ALA A 41 7.58 -26.33 -3.25
CA ALA A 41 7.02 -27.61 -2.82
C ALA A 41 8.13 -28.64 -2.44
N ALA A 42 8.86 -28.32 -1.38
CA ALA A 42 9.95 -29.13 -0.85
C ALA A 42 11.11 -29.39 -1.83
N GLY A 43 11.42 -28.44 -2.71
CA GLY A 43 12.54 -28.53 -3.65
C GLY A 43 12.19 -29.16 -4.99
N SER A 44 11.02 -28.84 -5.49
CA SER A 44 10.52 -29.31 -6.78
C SER A 44 10.46 -28.20 -7.84
N ASP A 45 10.66 -28.58 -9.10
CA ASP A 45 10.22 -27.78 -10.24
C ASP A 45 8.83 -28.29 -10.68
N ILE A 46 7.87 -27.39 -10.92
CA ILE A 46 6.48 -27.71 -11.28
C ILE A 46 6.15 -27.03 -12.60
N VAL A 47 5.61 -27.79 -13.55
CA VAL A 47 5.09 -27.26 -14.82
C VAL A 47 3.68 -27.78 -15.04
N CYS A 48 2.75 -26.93 -15.45
CA CYS A 48 1.38 -27.28 -15.72
C CYS A 48 0.78 -26.44 -16.85
N ALA A 49 -0.35 -26.88 -17.38
CA ALA A 49 -1.14 -26.16 -18.36
C ALA A 49 -2.58 -26.71 -18.37
N GLN A 50 -3.49 -26.01 -19.06
CA GLN A 50 -4.89 -26.41 -19.21
C GLN A 50 -5.62 -26.49 -17.85
N PRO A 51 -5.71 -25.36 -17.09
CA PRO A 51 -6.45 -25.34 -15.83
C PRO A 51 -7.91 -25.72 -16.07
N THR A 52 -8.50 -26.47 -15.14
CA THR A 52 -9.91 -26.88 -15.20
C THR A 52 -10.85 -25.79 -14.73
N ALA A 53 -10.34 -24.79 -13.99
CA ALA A 53 -11.05 -23.57 -13.61
C ALA A 53 -10.08 -22.39 -13.56
N ILE A 54 -10.60 -21.21 -13.83
CA ILE A 54 -9.90 -19.93 -13.69
C ILE A 54 -10.75 -19.02 -12.83
N ARG A 55 -10.13 -18.32 -11.88
CA ARG A 55 -10.76 -17.27 -11.09
C ARG A 55 -9.91 -16.00 -11.18
N CYS A 56 -10.57 -14.87 -11.36
CA CYS A 56 -9.95 -13.54 -11.41
C CYS A 56 -11.01 -12.46 -11.11
N GLU A 57 -10.64 -11.19 -11.08
CA GLU A 57 -11.62 -10.08 -10.99
C GLU A 57 -12.73 -10.20 -12.06
N PRO A 58 -14.00 -9.87 -11.71
CA PRO A 58 -14.50 -9.27 -10.46
C PRO A 58 -14.90 -10.24 -9.34
N GLU A 59 -14.55 -11.51 -9.43
CA GLU A 59 -14.92 -12.49 -8.41
C GLU A 59 -14.31 -12.19 -7.02
N PRO A 60 -14.97 -12.66 -5.92
CA PRO A 60 -14.45 -12.46 -4.57
C PRO A 60 -13.26 -13.40 -4.28
N LEU A 61 -12.04 -12.87 -4.28
CA LEU A 61 -10.80 -13.60 -4.02
C LEU A 61 -10.82 -14.37 -2.70
N TRP A 62 -11.24 -13.71 -1.62
CA TRP A 62 -11.09 -14.25 -0.26
C TRP A 62 -11.92 -15.51 -0.03
N ALA A 63 -13.13 -15.58 -0.59
CA ALA A 63 -13.95 -16.77 -0.53
C ALA A 63 -13.28 -17.96 -1.23
N ALA A 64 -12.62 -17.72 -2.38
CA ALA A 64 -11.89 -18.76 -3.12
C ALA A 64 -10.68 -19.31 -2.32
N LEU A 65 -10.01 -18.44 -1.55
CA LEU A 65 -8.85 -18.84 -0.74
C LEU A 65 -9.24 -19.55 0.57
N ASP A 66 -10.42 -19.28 1.12
CA ASP A 66 -10.91 -19.92 2.34
C ASP A 66 -11.76 -21.18 2.05
N GLU A 67 -12.02 -21.51 0.77
CA GLU A 67 -12.73 -22.71 0.38
C GLU A 67 -12.01 -23.99 0.86
N ALA A 68 -12.74 -24.85 1.56
CA ALA A 68 -12.17 -26.11 2.04
C ALA A 68 -11.85 -27.08 0.91
N TRP A 69 -10.75 -27.81 1.05
CA TRP A 69 -10.42 -28.88 0.12
C TRP A 69 -11.37 -30.06 0.32
N PRO A 70 -11.83 -30.72 -0.77
CA PRO A 70 -12.52 -32.01 -0.61
C PRO A 70 -11.57 -33.03 0.02
N PRO A 71 -12.11 -34.02 0.76
CA PRO A 71 -11.27 -35.08 1.36
C PRO A 71 -10.42 -35.75 0.32
N THR A 72 -9.10 -35.78 0.56
CA THR A 72 -8.12 -36.31 -0.38
C THR A 72 -7.56 -37.62 0.18
N THR A 73 -7.62 -38.70 -0.58
CA THR A 73 -7.01 -40.00 -0.23
C THR A 73 -5.83 -40.29 -1.14
N ALA A 74 -4.68 -40.58 -0.57
CA ALA A 74 -3.51 -41.00 -1.29
C ALA A 74 -3.55 -42.53 -1.54
N THR A 75 -3.41 -42.91 -2.82
CA THR A 75 -3.36 -44.35 -3.20
C THR A 75 -2.16 -44.60 -4.09
N SER A 76 -1.07 -44.98 -3.68
CA SER A 76 0.26 -45.11 -4.30
C SER A 76 1.18 -43.89 -4.08
N ALA A 77 1.11 -43.27 -2.91
CA ALA A 77 1.52 -41.88 -2.72
C ALA A 77 2.89 -41.69 -2.08
N ASP A 78 3.73 -42.71 -2.02
CA ASP A 78 5.07 -42.58 -1.39
C ASP A 78 5.98 -41.49 -2.07
N HIS A 79 5.57 -40.96 -3.23
CA HIS A 79 6.34 -39.97 -3.98
C HIS A 79 5.55 -38.72 -4.39
N ALA A 80 4.22 -38.64 -4.16
CA ALA A 80 3.45 -37.46 -4.50
C ALA A 80 3.70 -36.33 -3.50
N VAL A 81 4.02 -35.14 -4.00
CA VAL A 81 4.35 -33.96 -3.18
C VAL A 81 3.38 -32.83 -3.42
N PHE A 82 2.90 -32.64 -4.65
CA PHE A 82 2.10 -31.49 -5.04
C PHE A 82 0.71 -31.87 -5.57
N ALA A 83 0.63 -32.77 -6.51
CA ALA A 83 -0.57 -33.31 -7.19
C ALA A 83 -1.41 -32.29 -7.97
N GLY A 84 -1.40 -31.01 -7.66
CA GLY A 84 -2.19 -29.95 -8.27
C GLY A 84 -2.76 -28.95 -7.26
N GLY A 85 -3.65 -28.08 -7.73
CA GLY A 85 -4.28 -27.02 -6.93
C GLY A 85 -4.33 -25.69 -7.67
N TRP A 86 -4.53 -24.61 -6.91
CA TRP A 86 -4.53 -23.24 -7.42
C TRP A 86 -3.11 -22.71 -7.57
N ILE A 87 -2.77 -22.21 -8.75
CA ILE A 87 -1.50 -21.53 -9.05
C ILE A 87 -1.83 -20.17 -9.65
N GLY A 88 -1.15 -19.10 -9.19
CA GLY A 88 -1.41 -17.78 -9.72
C GLY A 88 -0.69 -16.65 -8.97
N TYR A 89 -1.25 -15.44 -9.06
CA TYR A 89 -0.69 -14.27 -8.40
C TYR A 89 -1.75 -13.40 -7.72
N LEU A 90 -1.28 -12.67 -6.72
CA LEU A 90 -1.97 -11.63 -5.98
C LEU A 90 -1.21 -10.32 -6.22
N GLY A 91 -1.77 -9.38 -6.99
CA GLY A 91 -1.11 -8.12 -7.32
C GLY A 91 -1.17 -7.11 -6.19
N PHE A 92 -0.22 -6.18 -6.17
CA PHE A 92 -0.14 -5.13 -5.14
C PHE A 92 -1.40 -4.26 -5.05
N GLY A 93 -2.16 -4.12 -6.14
CA GLY A 93 -3.43 -3.38 -6.17
C GLY A 93 -4.52 -3.91 -5.23
N LEU A 94 -4.39 -5.14 -4.72
CA LEU A 94 -5.28 -5.70 -3.69
C LEU A 94 -5.14 -5.03 -2.31
N THR A 95 -4.12 -4.21 -2.12
CA THR A 95 -3.82 -3.57 -0.82
C THR A 95 -5.03 -2.85 -0.23
N GLY A 96 -5.80 -2.12 -1.05
CA GLY A 96 -7.01 -1.41 -0.61
C GLY A 96 -8.18 -2.32 -0.19
N GLN A 97 -8.14 -3.62 -0.54
CA GLN A 97 -9.13 -4.61 -0.07
C GLN A 97 -8.74 -5.24 1.28
N VAL A 98 -7.47 -5.10 1.68
CA VAL A 98 -6.91 -5.71 2.90
C VAL A 98 -6.70 -4.70 3.99
N LEU A 99 -6.29 -3.49 3.63
CA LEU A 99 -5.93 -2.41 4.55
C LEU A 99 -6.73 -1.14 4.22
N PRO A 100 -7.05 -0.30 5.20
CA PRO A 100 -7.79 0.94 5.00
C PRO A 100 -6.90 2.03 4.39
N VAL A 101 -6.41 1.77 3.17
CA VAL A 101 -5.60 2.73 2.43
C VAL A 101 -6.36 3.19 1.19
N PRO A 102 -6.26 4.48 0.81
CA PRO A 102 -6.84 4.97 -0.42
C PRO A 102 -6.32 4.18 -1.63
N PRO A 103 -7.13 3.95 -2.66
CA PRO A 103 -6.63 3.35 -3.89
C PRO A 103 -5.53 4.24 -4.47
N PRO A 104 -4.49 3.67 -5.10
CA PRO A 104 -3.48 4.46 -5.80
C PRO A 104 -4.14 5.31 -6.90
N PRO A 105 -3.55 6.47 -7.26
CA PRO A 105 -4.07 7.33 -8.31
C PRO A 105 -4.38 6.53 -9.57
N GLY A 106 -5.61 6.67 -10.08
CA GLY A 106 -6.15 5.80 -11.11
C GLY A 106 -5.37 5.87 -12.41
N ARG A 107 -4.65 4.82 -12.73
CA ARG A 107 -4.21 4.48 -14.09
C ARG A 107 -4.87 3.17 -14.47
N ALA A 108 -5.28 3.04 -15.74
CA ALA A 108 -5.81 1.78 -16.24
C ALA A 108 -4.81 0.64 -15.99
N ARG A 109 -5.22 -0.35 -15.23
CA ARG A 109 -4.42 -1.56 -15.02
C ARG A 109 -4.31 -2.33 -16.33
N LYS A 110 -3.14 -2.94 -16.55
CA LYS A 110 -2.87 -3.77 -17.72
C LYS A 110 -3.22 -5.24 -17.48
N LEU A 111 -3.06 -5.66 -16.22
CA LEU A 111 -3.32 -7.01 -15.73
C LEU A 111 -4.43 -6.97 -14.67
N PRO A 112 -5.24 -8.04 -14.49
CA PRO A 112 -6.17 -8.14 -13.37
C PRO A 112 -5.41 -8.05 -12.04
N ALA A 113 -6.08 -7.55 -10.97
CA ALA A 113 -5.43 -7.42 -9.66
C ALA A 113 -5.01 -8.77 -9.08
N TRP A 114 -5.66 -9.85 -9.50
CA TRP A 114 -5.31 -11.22 -9.14
C TRP A 114 -5.80 -12.19 -10.19
N TRP A 115 -5.13 -13.32 -10.29
CA TRP A 115 -5.47 -14.41 -11.20
C TRP A 115 -5.04 -15.74 -10.59
N LEU A 116 -5.92 -16.75 -10.61
CA LEU A 116 -5.70 -18.10 -10.14
C LEU A 116 -6.21 -19.12 -11.17
N GLY A 117 -5.38 -20.05 -11.60
CA GLY A 117 -5.74 -21.22 -12.39
C GLY A 117 -5.74 -22.47 -11.52
N TYR A 118 -6.81 -23.27 -11.59
CA TYR A 118 -6.88 -24.58 -10.92
C TYR A 118 -6.39 -25.67 -11.84
N TYR A 119 -5.30 -26.30 -11.48
CA TYR A 119 -4.66 -27.39 -12.24
C TYR A 119 -4.86 -28.69 -11.49
N ASP A 120 -5.54 -29.65 -12.11
CA ASP A 120 -5.78 -30.99 -11.56
C ASP A 120 -4.64 -31.98 -11.92
N ASN A 121 -3.64 -31.53 -12.67
CA ASN A 121 -2.45 -32.29 -12.98
C ASN A 121 -1.23 -31.39 -13.18
N VAL A 122 -0.06 -31.93 -12.84
CA VAL A 122 1.22 -31.25 -12.98
C VAL A 122 2.33 -32.19 -13.41
N LEU A 123 3.34 -31.64 -14.06
CA LEU A 123 4.64 -32.26 -14.31
C LEU A 123 5.59 -31.76 -13.23
N ARG A 124 5.94 -32.61 -12.28
CA ARG A 124 6.85 -32.27 -11.17
C ARG A 124 8.21 -32.94 -11.35
N ARG A 125 9.27 -32.16 -11.20
CA ARG A 125 10.63 -32.67 -11.12
C ARG A 125 11.12 -32.59 -9.69
N ASP A 126 11.54 -33.72 -9.15
CA ASP A 126 12.30 -33.75 -7.92
C ASP A 126 13.75 -33.29 -8.22
N ARG A 127 14.19 -32.20 -7.64
CA ARG A 127 15.50 -31.62 -7.89
C ARG A 127 16.64 -32.45 -7.30
N ALA A 128 16.40 -33.20 -6.23
CA ALA A 128 17.41 -34.04 -5.58
C ALA A 128 17.75 -35.26 -6.44
N SER A 129 16.74 -35.94 -6.97
CA SER A 129 16.92 -37.11 -7.84
C SER A 129 16.99 -36.80 -9.34
N GLY A 130 16.54 -35.62 -9.75
CA GLY A 130 16.39 -35.22 -11.14
C GLY A 130 15.20 -35.85 -11.88
N ARG A 131 14.41 -36.70 -11.22
CA ARG A 131 13.32 -37.47 -11.82
C ARG A 131 12.07 -36.64 -12.04
N TRP A 132 11.39 -36.93 -13.16
CA TRP A 132 10.09 -36.35 -13.47
C TRP A 132 8.94 -37.26 -13.06
N TYR A 133 7.84 -36.66 -12.66
CA TYR A 133 6.59 -37.31 -12.29
C TYR A 133 5.39 -36.60 -12.91
N PHE A 134 4.39 -37.35 -13.34
CA PHE A 134 3.05 -36.82 -13.60
C PHE A 134 2.22 -37.04 -12.35
N GLU A 135 1.86 -35.96 -11.67
CA GLU A 135 0.99 -36.00 -10.51
C GLU A 135 -0.39 -35.47 -10.85
N ALA A 136 -1.46 -36.13 -10.36
CA ALA A 136 -2.81 -35.71 -10.66
C ALA A 136 -3.79 -35.89 -9.49
N LEU A 137 -4.73 -34.95 -9.40
CA LEU A 137 -5.91 -34.98 -8.53
C LEU A 137 -7.08 -35.60 -9.29
N ARG A 138 -7.32 -36.90 -9.10
CA ARG A 138 -8.38 -37.64 -9.80
C ARG A 138 -9.68 -37.48 -9.05
N THR A 139 -10.56 -36.61 -9.57
CA THR A 139 -11.97 -36.51 -9.15
C THR A 139 -12.85 -37.43 -10.00
N PRO A 140 -14.06 -37.77 -9.55
CA PRO A 140 -15.04 -38.52 -10.34
C PRO A 140 -15.26 -37.87 -11.71
N GLY A 141 -15.24 -38.68 -12.78
CA GLY A 141 -15.39 -38.20 -14.16
C GLY A 141 -14.13 -37.62 -14.83
N ARG A 142 -13.04 -37.34 -14.11
CA ARG A 142 -11.80 -36.77 -14.70
C ARG A 142 -10.75 -37.83 -15.08
N GLY A 143 -10.89 -39.07 -14.62
CA GLY A 143 -9.88 -40.12 -14.79
C GLY A 143 -9.44 -40.33 -16.24
N ALA A 144 -10.39 -40.56 -17.16
CA ALA A 144 -10.10 -40.78 -18.58
C ALA A 144 -9.42 -39.56 -19.26
N ALA A 145 -9.83 -38.33 -18.89
CA ALA A 145 -9.21 -37.11 -19.41
C ALA A 145 -7.75 -36.96 -18.95
N LEU A 146 -7.44 -37.32 -17.71
CA LEU A 146 -6.08 -37.28 -17.16
C LEU A 146 -5.19 -38.36 -17.79
N ASP A 147 -5.73 -39.56 -18.04
CA ASP A 147 -5.00 -40.64 -18.76
C ASP A 147 -4.71 -40.22 -20.21
N ALA A 148 -5.67 -39.62 -20.90
CA ALA A 148 -5.49 -39.08 -22.25
C ALA A 148 -4.43 -37.95 -22.25
N ARG A 149 -4.46 -37.08 -21.24
CA ARG A 149 -3.46 -36.00 -21.08
C ARG A 149 -2.04 -36.56 -20.91
N LEU A 150 -1.87 -37.52 -20.03
CA LEU A 150 -0.56 -38.18 -19.85
C LEU A 150 -0.08 -38.84 -21.13
N ALA A 151 -0.95 -39.57 -21.82
CA ALA A 151 -0.61 -40.20 -23.11
C ALA A 151 -0.21 -39.15 -24.16
N GLU A 152 -0.89 -38.02 -24.23
CA GLU A 152 -0.56 -36.90 -25.11
C GLU A 152 0.83 -36.32 -24.79
N LEU A 153 1.11 -36.04 -23.51
CA LEU A 153 2.39 -35.48 -23.05
C LEU A 153 3.56 -36.46 -23.39
N ARG A 154 3.36 -37.77 -23.19
CA ARG A 154 4.35 -38.81 -23.60
C ARG A 154 4.61 -38.80 -25.09
N ARG A 155 3.55 -38.70 -25.92
CA ARG A 155 3.70 -38.61 -27.40
C ARG A 155 4.47 -37.35 -27.80
N ARG A 156 4.11 -36.17 -27.22
CA ARG A 156 4.83 -34.93 -27.54
C ARG A 156 6.30 -34.99 -27.14
N ALA A 157 6.61 -35.54 -25.98
CA ALA A 157 7.97 -35.69 -25.48
C ALA A 157 8.81 -36.63 -26.37
N ALA A 158 8.19 -37.68 -26.94
CA ALA A 158 8.85 -38.59 -27.87
C ALA A 158 9.05 -38.02 -29.30
N ALA A 159 8.20 -37.10 -29.73
CA ALA A 159 8.17 -36.60 -31.09
C ALA A 159 9.24 -35.55 -31.41
N VAL A 160 9.45 -34.57 -30.51
CA VAL A 160 10.35 -33.41 -30.75
C VAL A 160 10.93 -32.89 -29.44
N ARG A 161 12.23 -32.61 -29.43
CA ARG A 161 12.83 -31.83 -28.32
C ARG A 161 12.45 -30.36 -28.48
N PRO A 162 11.77 -29.75 -27.49
CA PRO A 162 11.24 -28.41 -27.62
C PRO A 162 12.34 -27.35 -27.77
N ALA A 163 12.30 -26.60 -28.88
CA ALA A 163 13.29 -25.57 -29.18
C ALA A 163 12.84 -24.18 -28.68
N ALA A 164 13.82 -23.35 -28.33
CA ALA A 164 13.61 -21.94 -28.09
C ALA A 164 13.20 -21.23 -29.39
N ARG A 165 12.26 -20.27 -29.27
CA ARG A 165 11.90 -19.34 -30.35
C ARG A 165 12.64 -18.04 -30.17
N PRO A 166 12.98 -17.32 -31.22
CA PRO A 166 13.59 -16.00 -31.11
C PRO A 166 12.57 -15.00 -30.52
N TYR A 167 13.07 -14.05 -29.77
CA TYR A 167 12.34 -12.89 -29.31
C TYR A 167 13.25 -11.66 -29.38
N ALA A 168 12.65 -10.46 -29.37
CA ALA A 168 13.37 -9.21 -29.32
C ALA A 168 12.83 -8.33 -28.17
N CYS A 169 13.72 -7.75 -27.40
CA CYS A 169 13.39 -6.84 -26.32
C CYS A 169 14.10 -5.51 -26.57
N GLY A 170 13.34 -4.43 -26.73
CA GLY A 170 13.87 -3.09 -26.93
C GLY A 170 14.57 -2.54 -25.67
N PRO A 171 15.27 -1.40 -25.77
CA PRO A 171 15.94 -0.80 -24.64
C PRO A 171 14.91 -0.28 -23.60
N PHE A 172 15.17 -0.53 -22.32
CA PHE A 172 14.29 -0.13 -21.22
C PHE A 172 14.41 1.36 -20.90
N ARG A 173 13.27 2.05 -20.83
CA ARG A 173 13.13 3.44 -20.37
C ARG A 173 12.57 3.48 -18.95
N LEU A 174 12.94 4.50 -18.19
CA LEU A 174 12.48 4.72 -16.82
C LEU A 174 11.19 5.54 -16.80
N ILE A 175 10.22 5.10 -15.99
CA ILE A 175 8.96 5.79 -15.72
C ILE A 175 8.70 5.78 -14.19
N PRO A 176 8.71 6.91 -13.51
CA PRO A 176 9.14 8.24 -13.97
C PRO A 176 10.65 8.31 -14.19
N GLY A 177 11.11 9.40 -14.79
CA GLY A 177 12.55 9.62 -14.96
C GLY A 177 13.31 9.79 -13.64
N ALA A 178 14.65 9.75 -13.71
CA ALA A 178 15.55 9.79 -12.55
C ALA A 178 15.31 10.97 -11.59
N ALA A 179 14.90 12.14 -12.08
CA ALA A 179 14.66 13.32 -11.25
C ALA A 179 13.44 13.11 -10.33
N ALA A 180 12.36 12.57 -10.87
CA ALA A 180 11.13 12.31 -10.14
C ALA A 180 11.32 11.25 -9.05
N HIS A 181 12.02 10.15 -9.34
CA HIS A 181 12.35 9.15 -8.31
C HIS A 181 13.21 9.75 -7.18
N ARG A 182 14.22 10.56 -7.52
CA ARG A 182 15.04 11.22 -6.48
C ARG A 182 14.25 12.22 -5.65
N SER A 183 13.25 12.87 -6.23
CA SER A 183 12.33 13.75 -5.48
C SER A 183 11.43 12.94 -4.53
N ALA A 184 10.87 11.82 -5.00
CA ALA A 184 10.09 10.91 -4.16
C ALA A 184 10.90 10.39 -2.97
N VAL A 185 12.17 10.01 -3.19
CA VAL A 185 13.07 9.58 -2.11
C VAL A 185 13.31 10.70 -1.09
N ARG A 186 13.56 11.96 -1.54
CA ARG A 186 13.70 13.10 -0.61
C ARG A 186 12.45 13.29 0.23
N ARG A 187 11.30 13.26 -0.39
CA ARG A 187 10.03 13.43 0.31
C ARG A 187 9.75 12.30 1.29
N ALA A 188 10.10 11.05 0.96
CA ALA A 188 10.01 9.94 1.90
C ALA A 188 10.94 10.14 3.12
N VAL A 189 12.14 10.69 2.92
CA VAL A 189 13.05 11.06 4.03
C VAL A 189 12.44 12.16 4.90
N ASP A 190 11.77 13.18 4.32
CA ASP A 190 11.08 14.22 5.08
C ASP A 190 9.99 13.61 5.98
N TYR A 191 9.15 12.70 5.47
CA TYR A 191 8.16 11.97 6.27
C TYR A 191 8.76 11.16 7.42
N ILE A 192 9.93 10.57 7.21
CA ILE A 192 10.66 9.85 8.28
C ILE A 192 11.17 10.82 9.36
N GLN A 193 11.63 11.99 8.97
CA GLN A 193 12.10 13.02 9.91
C GLN A 193 10.92 13.66 10.69
N GLU A 194 9.78 13.84 10.02
CA GLU A 194 8.54 14.34 10.63
C GLU A 194 7.92 13.32 11.62
N GLY A 195 8.32 12.04 11.54
CA GLY A 195 7.82 10.96 12.43
C GLY A 195 6.60 10.21 11.88
N ASP A 196 6.19 10.48 10.64
CA ASP A 196 5.06 9.82 9.98
C ASP A 196 5.32 8.32 9.72
N ILE A 197 6.54 7.98 9.31
CA ILE A 197 6.95 6.61 9.00
C ILE A 197 8.38 6.35 9.48
N PHE A 198 8.73 5.07 9.62
CA PHE A 198 10.11 4.64 9.93
C PHE A 198 10.87 4.28 8.66
N GLN A 199 10.16 3.74 7.68
CA GLN A 199 10.66 3.31 6.37
C GLN A 199 9.53 3.29 5.35
N ALA A 200 9.84 3.58 4.07
CA ALA A 200 8.99 3.25 2.93
C ALA A 200 9.83 2.66 1.80
N ASN A 201 9.28 1.66 1.08
CA ASN A 201 9.92 1.11 -0.11
C ASN A 201 9.45 1.90 -1.35
N ILE A 202 10.31 2.75 -1.92
CA ILE A 202 9.98 3.60 -3.07
C ILE A 202 10.48 2.95 -4.36
N CYS A 203 9.58 2.79 -5.32
CA CYS A 203 9.81 2.06 -6.56
C CYS A 203 9.83 3.00 -7.78
N LEU A 204 10.51 2.54 -8.81
CA LEU A 204 10.42 3.04 -10.18
C LEU A 204 10.02 1.89 -11.11
N ARG A 205 9.45 2.22 -12.25
CA ARG A 205 9.09 1.27 -13.30
C ARG A 205 9.94 1.49 -14.53
N LEU A 206 10.34 0.43 -15.17
CA LEU A 206 11.04 0.42 -16.45
C LEU A 206 10.14 -0.26 -17.48
N GLU A 207 10.12 0.26 -18.71
CA GLU A 207 9.34 -0.31 -19.82
C GLU A 207 10.17 -0.44 -21.09
N ALA A 208 9.85 -1.44 -21.90
CA ALA A 208 10.41 -1.65 -23.23
C ALA A 208 9.38 -2.28 -24.16
N SER A 209 9.58 -2.13 -25.46
CA SER A 209 8.87 -2.94 -26.45
C SER A 209 9.35 -4.39 -26.39
N PHE A 210 8.45 -5.32 -26.65
CA PHE A 210 8.75 -6.76 -26.66
C PHE A 210 8.04 -7.41 -27.85
N ASP A 211 8.79 -8.22 -28.60
CA ASP A 211 8.29 -9.02 -29.71
C ASP A 211 8.71 -10.48 -29.53
N GLY A 212 7.80 -11.41 -29.73
CA GLY A 212 8.00 -12.83 -29.53
C GLY A 212 7.22 -13.43 -28.36
N ASP A 213 7.59 -14.63 -27.94
CA ASP A 213 6.91 -15.34 -26.85
C ASP A 213 7.58 -15.04 -25.48
N PRO A 214 6.85 -14.42 -24.50
CA PRO A 214 7.35 -14.19 -23.15
C PRO A 214 7.87 -15.45 -22.44
N LEU A 215 7.41 -16.65 -22.82
CA LEU A 215 7.87 -17.92 -22.28
C LEU A 215 9.35 -18.15 -22.58
N ASP A 216 9.81 -17.87 -23.80
CA ASP A 216 11.22 -18.05 -24.14
C ASP A 216 12.12 -17.02 -23.47
N ALA A 217 11.63 -15.80 -23.28
CA ALA A 217 12.31 -14.77 -22.48
C ALA A 217 12.48 -15.22 -21.02
N PHE A 218 11.41 -15.79 -20.41
CA PHE A 218 11.49 -16.39 -19.08
C PHE A 218 12.48 -17.53 -19.00
N CYS A 219 12.42 -18.48 -19.98
CA CYS A 219 13.34 -19.61 -20.03
C CYS A 219 14.81 -19.17 -20.11
N ALA A 220 15.12 -18.17 -20.92
CA ALA A 220 16.47 -17.59 -21.01
C ALA A 220 16.90 -16.96 -19.68
N ALA A 221 16.02 -16.18 -19.06
CA ALA A 221 16.32 -15.47 -17.83
C ALA A 221 16.49 -16.43 -16.63
N VAL A 222 15.62 -17.43 -16.46
CA VAL A 222 15.71 -18.39 -15.36
C VAL A 222 16.94 -19.26 -15.46
N THR A 223 17.33 -19.67 -16.68
CA THR A 223 18.55 -20.45 -16.91
C THR A 223 19.81 -19.66 -16.56
N ARG A 224 19.81 -18.34 -16.87
CA ARG A 224 20.96 -17.47 -16.61
C ARG A 224 21.10 -17.07 -15.14
N LEU A 225 19.99 -16.85 -14.45
CA LEU A 225 19.98 -16.23 -13.11
C LEU A 225 19.76 -17.23 -11.96
N GLY A 226 19.14 -18.39 -12.23
CA GLY A 226 18.92 -19.46 -11.26
C GLY A 226 18.20 -19.03 -9.95
N PRO A 227 17.08 -18.28 -10.02
CA PRO A 227 16.42 -17.80 -8.80
C PRO A 227 15.76 -18.95 -8.03
N PRO A 228 15.66 -18.86 -6.68
CA PRO A 228 15.05 -19.92 -5.86
C PRO A 228 13.54 -20.03 -6.04
N TYR A 229 12.84 -18.93 -6.38
CA TYR A 229 11.38 -18.89 -6.50
C TYR A 229 10.97 -18.29 -7.85
N ALA A 230 11.44 -18.91 -8.97
CA ALA A 230 10.99 -18.50 -10.29
C ALA A 230 9.56 -18.93 -10.54
N ALA A 231 8.78 -18.08 -11.24
CA ALA A 231 7.41 -18.38 -11.63
C ALA A 231 7.10 -17.80 -13.01
N TYR A 232 6.44 -18.58 -13.85
CA TYR A 232 5.86 -18.14 -15.11
C TYR A 232 4.37 -18.40 -15.12
N LEU A 233 3.58 -17.40 -15.51
CA LEU A 233 2.13 -17.50 -15.61
C LEU A 233 1.67 -16.81 -16.89
N ARG A 234 0.70 -17.40 -17.60
CA ARG A 234 0.05 -16.83 -18.78
C ARG A 234 -1.47 -16.66 -18.52
N PRO A 235 -1.91 -15.53 -17.92
CA PRO A 235 -3.31 -15.29 -17.62
C PRO A 235 -4.22 -15.23 -18.86
N CYS A 236 -3.70 -14.74 -19.99
CA CYS A 236 -4.37 -14.74 -21.30
C CYS A 236 -3.35 -14.75 -22.43
N SER A 237 -3.81 -14.80 -23.68
CA SER A 237 -2.93 -14.86 -24.86
C SER A 237 -1.96 -13.67 -24.98
N GLU A 238 -2.42 -12.47 -24.57
CA GLU A 238 -1.65 -11.23 -24.70
C GLU A 238 -0.83 -10.86 -23.48
N SER A 239 -0.98 -11.61 -22.37
CA SER A 239 -0.36 -11.26 -21.10
C SER A 239 0.43 -12.42 -20.50
N ALA A 240 1.57 -12.10 -19.90
CA ALA A 240 2.35 -13.05 -19.12
C ALA A 240 3.03 -12.37 -17.94
N VAL A 241 3.27 -13.13 -16.87
CA VAL A 241 4.05 -12.74 -15.71
C VAL A 241 5.24 -13.68 -15.59
N ALA A 242 6.46 -13.14 -15.53
CA ALA A 242 7.70 -13.86 -15.41
C ALA A 242 8.51 -13.37 -14.22
N SER A 243 8.42 -14.08 -13.10
CA SER A 243 9.07 -13.73 -11.84
C SER A 243 10.36 -14.51 -11.64
N LEU A 244 11.41 -13.80 -11.23
CA LEU A 244 12.74 -14.34 -10.89
C LEU A 244 13.06 -14.04 -9.42
N SER A 245 12.08 -14.25 -8.56
CA SER A 245 12.12 -13.85 -7.15
C SER A 245 13.13 -14.67 -6.33
N PRO A 246 13.90 -13.99 -5.45
CA PRO A 246 14.74 -14.69 -4.48
C PRO A 246 14.05 -14.92 -3.13
N GLU A 247 12.86 -14.34 -2.90
CA GLU A 247 12.32 -14.14 -1.56
C GLU A 247 11.03 -14.92 -1.33
N LEU A 248 11.02 -15.72 -0.25
CA LEU A 248 9.82 -16.38 0.25
C LEU A 248 8.96 -15.38 1.04
N PHE A 249 7.71 -15.20 0.60
CA PHE A 249 6.74 -14.43 1.36
C PHE A 249 6.10 -15.26 2.46
N LEU A 250 5.37 -16.31 2.12
CA LEU A 250 4.68 -17.20 3.05
C LEU A 250 4.80 -18.65 2.59
N ARG A 251 5.04 -19.56 3.54
CA ARG A 251 4.87 -21.00 3.38
C ARG A 251 4.03 -21.51 4.54
N ARG A 252 3.00 -22.33 4.24
CA ARG A 252 2.19 -23.00 5.23
C ARG A 252 2.17 -24.50 4.95
N ASP A 253 2.51 -25.27 5.95
CA ASP A 253 2.38 -26.72 5.98
C ASP A 253 1.59 -27.10 7.24
N GLY A 254 0.42 -27.72 7.07
CA GLY A 254 -0.53 -27.92 8.16
C GLY A 254 -0.86 -26.59 8.85
N ARG A 255 -0.56 -26.49 10.13
CA ARG A 255 -0.69 -25.22 10.90
C ARG A 255 0.62 -24.44 11.02
N SER A 256 1.73 -24.98 10.57
CA SER A 256 3.03 -24.32 10.62
C SER A 256 3.12 -23.26 9.51
N VAL A 257 3.51 -22.05 9.86
CA VAL A 257 3.74 -20.94 8.92
C VAL A 257 5.18 -20.48 9.02
N LEU A 258 5.77 -20.16 7.86
CA LEU A 258 7.10 -19.60 7.71
C LEU A 258 7.05 -18.39 6.77
N SER A 259 7.74 -17.32 7.14
CA SER A 259 8.08 -16.19 6.26
C SER A 259 9.60 -15.99 6.24
N GLY A 260 10.17 -15.68 5.07
CA GLY A 260 11.61 -15.55 4.87
C GLY A 260 12.03 -14.18 4.34
N PRO A 261 11.83 -13.07 5.11
CA PRO A 261 12.16 -11.74 4.60
C PRO A 261 13.65 -11.53 4.39
N ILE A 262 13.97 -10.87 3.25
CA ILE A 262 15.33 -10.51 2.84
C ILE A 262 15.53 -8.99 2.96
N LYS A 263 16.54 -8.56 3.72
CA LYS A 263 17.01 -7.18 3.76
C LYS A 263 18.53 -7.14 3.86
N GLY A 264 19.15 -6.36 3.01
CA GLY A 264 20.58 -6.30 2.87
C GLY A 264 21.11 -7.23 1.78
N THR A 265 21.78 -6.62 0.80
CA THR A 265 22.41 -7.33 -0.33
C THR A 265 23.83 -6.82 -0.50
N GLY A 266 24.76 -7.73 -0.63
CA GLY A 266 26.16 -7.43 -0.92
C GLY A 266 26.67 -8.26 -2.11
N PRO A 267 27.70 -7.80 -2.83
CA PRO A 267 28.30 -8.58 -3.91
C PRO A 267 28.97 -9.86 -3.37
N ARG A 268 28.91 -10.92 -4.16
CA ARG A 268 29.63 -12.17 -3.94
C ARG A 268 30.57 -12.42 -5.11
N PRO A 269 31.78 -11.86 -5.08
CA PRO A 269 32.79 -12.13 -6.12
C PRO A 269 33.23 -13.59 -6.11
N GLY A 270 33.75 -14.08 -7.25
CA GLY A 270 34.09 -15.50 -7.44
C GLY A 270 35.32 -16.01 -6.63
N GLY A 271 36.03 -15.15 -5.93
CA GLY A 271 37.14 -15.51 -5.05
C GLY A 271 36.71 -15.78 -3.62
N GLU A 272 37.20 -16.84 -2.95
CA GLU A 272 36.80 -17.19 -1.58
C GLU A 272 37.13 -16.07 -0.56
N GLN A 273 38.30 -15.46 -0.66
CA GLN A 273 38.73 -14.41 0.28
C GLN A 273 37.95 -13.10 0.12
N ASP A 274 37.72 -12.66 -1.11
CA ASP A 274 36.93 -11.45 -1.42
C ASP A 274 35.46 -11.65 -1.05
N GLY A 275 34.92 -12.84 -1.26
CA GLY A 275 33.56 -13.22 -0.87
C GLY A 275 33.35 -13.20 0.64
N ALA A 276 34.34 -13.63 1.44
CA ALA A 276 34.30 -13.61 2.90
C ALA A 276 34.37 -12.17 3.47
N ALA A 277 35.17 -11.30 2.88
CA ALA A 277 35.27 -9.90 3.29
C ALA A 277 33.96 -9.14 3.07
N GLU A 278 33.33 -9.30 1.91
CA GLU A 278 32.03 -8.66 1.62
C GLU A 278 30.91 -9.22 2.50
N ARG A 279 30.93 -10.51 2.84
CA ARG A 279 30.00 -11.10 3.81
C ARG A 279 30.13 -10.42 5.18
N VAL A 280 31.34 -10.30 5.72
CA VAL A 280 31.60 -9.66 7.02
C VAL A 280 31.17 -8.19 7.01
N LYS A 281 31.42 -7.46 5.92
CA LYS A 281 30.97 -6.08 5.73
C LYS A 281 29.45 -5.96 5.75
N LEU A 282 28.74 -6.88 5.09
CA LEU A 282 27.28 -6.95 5.07
C LEU A 282 26.71 -7.24 6.47
N GLU A 283 27.25 -8.22 7.19
CA GLU A 283 26.90 -8.59 8.55
C GLU A 283 27.08 -7.43 9.55
N ARG A 284 28.15 -6.65 9.39
CA ARG A 284 28.47 -5.51 10.26
C ARG A 284 27.72 -4.22 9.91
N SER A 285 26.99 -4.18 8.81
CA SER A 285 26.24 -3.00 8.40
C SER A 285 25.09 -2.71 9.37
N ALA A 286 25.25 -1.67 10.18
CA ALA A 286 24.21 -1.24 11.13
C ALA A 286 22.91 -0.86 10.42
N LYS A 287 22.97 -0.23 9.23
CA LYS A 287 21.81 0.11 8.39
C LYS A 287 21.04 -1.14 7.99
N ASN A 288 21.71 -2.11 7.35
CA ASN A 288 21.06 -3.33 6.85
C ASN A 288 20.46 -4.15 8.00
N ARG A 289 21.13 -4.21 9.15
CA ARG A 289 20.65 -4.90 10.34
C ARG A 289 19.40 -4.23 10.92
N ALA A 290 19.38 -2.89 11.02
CA ALA A 290 18.23 -2.13 11.49
C ALA A 290 17.00 -2.31 10.58
N GLU A 291 17.18 -2.23 9.26
CA GLU A 291 16.13 -2.49 8.28
C GLU A 291 15.60 -3.93 8.39
N ASN A 292 16.49 -4.91 8.57
CA ASN A 292 16.09 -6.32 8.71
C ASN A 292 15.25 -6.55 9.98
N VAL A 293 15.71 -6.02 11.13
CA VAL A 293 14.98 -6.11 12.42
C VAL A 293 13.58 -5.52 12.30
N MET A 294 13.46 -4.36 11.68
CA MET A 294 12.17 -3.69 11.50
C MET A 294 11.20 -4.53 10.67
N ILE A 295 11.66 -5.15 9.58
CA ILE A 295 10.81 -6.02 8.76
C ILE A 295 10.47 -7.33 9.47
N VAL A 296 11.38 -7.88 10.26
CA VAL A 296 11.12 -9.04 11.11
C VAL A 296 10.04 -8.73 12.14
N ASP A 297 10.12 -7.59 12.84
CA ASP A 297 9.11 -7.18 13.83
C ASP A 297 7.75 -6.93 13.15
N LEU A 298 7.73 -6.35 11.93
CA LEU A 298 6.53 -6.20 11.11
C LEU A 298 5.92 -7.57 10.74
N MET A 299 6.73 -8.52 10.27
CA MET A 299 6.25 -9.86 9.92
C MET A 299 5.78 -10.65 11.16
N ARG A 300 6.43 -10.46 12.31
CA ARG A 300 5.95 -11.02 13.59
C ARG A 300 4.57 -10.48 13.93
N ASN A 301 4.37 -9.18 13.83
CA ASN A 301 3.08 -8.52 14.04
C ASN A 301 1.99 -9.07 13.11
N ASP A 302 2.29 -9.18 11.81
CA ASP A 302 1.35 -9.67 10.82
C ASP A 302 0.92 -11.13 11.13
N LEU A 303 1.87 -12.00 11.43
CA LEU A 303 1.60 -13.39 11.81
C LEU A 303 0.92 -13.49 13.17
N SER A 304 1.21 -12.59 14.12
CA SER A 304 0.55 -12.57 15.44
C SER A 304 -0.96 -12.33 15.37
N ARG A 305 -1.46 -11.79 14.28
CA ARG A 305 -2.91 -11.60 14.05
C ARG A 305 -3.68 -12.91 13.85
N VAL A 306 -3.01 -13.97 13.43
CA VAL A 306 -3.64 -15.24 13.02
C VAL A 306 -2.97 -16.48 13.62
N CYS A 307 -1.84 -16.32 14.29
CA CYS A 307 -1.11 -17.39 14.95
C CYS A 307 -1.42 -17.45 16.45
N ALA A 308 -1.30 -18.64 17.02
CA ALA A 308 -1.46 -18.87 18.45
C ALA A 308 -0.45 -18.03 19.26
N PRO A 309 -0.89 -17.39 20.36
CA PRO A 309 -0.01 -16.60 21.21
C PRO A 309 1.22 -17.39 21.67
N GLY A 310 2.39 -16.77 21.65
CA GLY A 310 3.68 -17.38 21.98
C GLY A 310 4.26 -18.32 20.93
N SER A 311 3.53 -18.60 19.83
CA SER A 311 4.03 -19.47 18.75
C SER A 311 4.87 -18.73 17.72
N VAL A 312 4.79 -17.40 17.66
CA VAL A 312 5.55 -16.60 16.69
C VAL A 312 6.97 -16.38 17.21
N VAL A 313 7.95 -16.99 16.51
CA VAL A 313 9.36 -17.00 16.89
C VAL A 313 10.25 -16.63 15.71
N VAL A 314 11.48 -16.19 16.01
CA VAL A 314 12.50 -15.81 15.01
C VAL A 314 13.72 -16.71 15.20
N PRO A 315 13.75 -17.91 14.61
CA PRO A 315 14.85 -18.85 14.77
C PRO A 315 16.15 -18.36 14.08
N ARG A 316 16.02 -17.52 13.07
CA ARG A 316 17.16 -16.97 12.32
C ARG A 316 16.94 -15.47 12.06
N LEU A 317 17.88 -14.63 12.46
CA LEU A 317 17.82 -13.18 12.31
C LEU A 317 19.04 -12.67 11.54
N ALA A 318 18.79 -12.01 10.39
CA ALA A 318 19.80 -11.35 9.54
C ALA A 318 21.02 -12.25 9.25
N ALA A 319 20.82 -13.52 8.95
CA ALA A 319 21.89 -14.46 8.64
C ALA A 319 22.33 -14.33 7.18
N PRO A 320 23.63 -14.29 6.88
CA PRO A 320 24.11 -14.20 5.52
C PRO A 320 23.89 -15.53 4.77
N GLU A 321 23.29 -15.43 3.59
CA GLU A 321 22.97 -16.56 2.73
C GLU A 321 23.58 -16.35 1.33
N PRO A 322 24.32 -17.35 0.80
CA PRO A 322 24.93 -17.24 -0.53
C PRO A 322 23.90 -17.47 -1.63
N HIS A 323 23.83 -16.54 -2.58
CA HIS A 323 23.09 -16.67 -3.82
C HIS A 323 24.03 -16.46 -5.03
N PRO A 324 23.64 -16.81 -6.25
CA PRO A 324 24.46 -16.55 -7.42
C PRO A 324 24.81 -15.06 -7.56
N GLY A 325 26.11 -14.74 -7.41
CA GLY A 325 26.66 -13.38 -7.54
C GLY A 325 26.39 -12.43 -6.38
N VAL A 326 25.62 -12.81 -5.33
CA VAL A 326 25.28 -11.92 -4.22
C VAL A 326 25.20 -12.67 -2.87
N TRP A 327 25.45 -11.92 -1.79
CA TRP A 327 25.08 -12.29 -0.43
C TRP A 327 23.77 -11.60 -0.06
N HIS A 328 22.85 -12.33 0.59
CA HIS A 328 21.65 -11.77 1.19
C HIS A 328 21.67 -11.96 2.71
N LEU A 329 21.12 -10.99 3.47
CA LEU A 329 20.75 -11.19 4.86
C LEU A 329 19.31 -11.69 4.92
N VAL A 330 19.14 -12.93 5.31
CA VAL A 330 17.84 -13.62 5.39
C VAL A 330 17.45 -13.81 6.84
N SER A 331 16.19 -13.55 7.15
CA SER A 331 15.60 -13.90 8.46
C SER A 331 14.49 -14.90 8.27
N GLU A 332 14.17 -15.62 9.34
CA GLU A 332 13.03 -16.54 9.39
C GLU A 332 12.09 -16.13 10.52
N VAL A 333 10.79 -15.97 10.18
CA VAL A 333 9.73 -15.78 11.14
C VAL A 333 8.78 -16.97 11.02
N ARG A 334 8.62 -17.73 12.11
CA ARG A 334 7.77 -18.92 12.17
C ARG A 334 6.61 -18.69 13.12
N GLY A 335 5.45 -19.30 12.81
CA GLY A 335 4.28 -19.28 13.67
C GLY A 335 3.46 -20.56 13.52
N LYS A 336 2.49 -20.75 14.42
CA LYS A 336 1.51 -21.83 14.35
C LYS A 336 0.10 -21.21 14.29
N LEU A 337 -0.59 -21.36 13.17
CA LEU A 337 -1.95 -20.82 12.98
C LEU A 337 -2.90 -21.26 14.11
N CYS A 338 -3.82 -20.40 14.48
CA CYS A 338 -5.01 -20.77 15.24
C CYS A 338 -5.83 -21.82 14.48
N SER A 339 -6.62 -22.63 15.20
CA SER A 339 -7.41 -23.73 14.61
C SER A 339 -8.41 -23.23 13.57
N GLU A 340 -8.92 -22.04 13.77
CA GLU A 340 -9.97 -21.41 12.94
C GLU A 340 -9.40 -20.62 11.76
N ALA A 341 -8.07 -20.40 11.72
CA ALA A 341 -7.45 -19.57 10.69
C ALA A 341 -7.16 -20.36 9.41
N GLY A 342 -7.74 -19.91 8.28
CA GLY A 342 -7.53 -20.45 6.95
C GLY A 342 -6.44 -19.68 6.15
N ASP A 343 -6.24 -20.10 4.90
CA ASP A 343 -5.28 -19.49 3.97
C ASP A 343 -5.63 -18.03 3.63
N GLY A 344 -6.91 -17.72 3.40
CA GLY A 344 -7.36 -16.38 3.12
C GLY A 344 -7.13 -15.41 4.29
N GLN A 345 -7.34 -15.88 5.53
CA GLN A 345 -7.06 -15.09 6.73
C GLN A 345 -5.55 -14.88 6.93
N LEU A 346 -4.72 -15.90 6.68
CA LEU A 346 -3.25 -15.78 6.75
C LEU A 346 -2.74 -14.74 5.74
N ILE A 347 -3.20 -14.83 4.50
CA ILE A 347 -2.80 -13.89 3.45
C ILE A 347 -3.27 -12.49 3.80
N ARG A 348 -4.53 -12.27 4.19
CA ARG A 348 -5.05 -10.96 4.61
C ARG A 348 -4.27 -10.34 5.76
N ALA A 349 -3.81 -11.16 6.71
CA ALA A 349 -3.04 -10.66 7.85
C ALA A 349 -1.64 -10.15 7.43
N ALA A 350 -1.00 -10.80 6.43
CA ALA A 350 0.38 -10.54 6.06
C ALA A 350 0.55 -9.68 4.79
N PHE A 351 -0.45 -9.65 3.88
CA PHE A 351 -0.37 -8.95 2.60
C PHE A 351 -0.62 -7.44 2.73
N PRO A 352 0.07 -6.61 1.94
CA PRO A 352 1.21 -6.94 1.08
C PRO A 352 2.47 -7.25 1.90
N PRO A 353 3.49 -7.92 1.29
CA PRO A 353 4.72 -8.29 2.00
C PRO A 353 5.42 -7.10 2.66
N GLY A 354 5.79 -7.25 3.94
CA GLY A 354 6.41 -6.17 4.71
C GLY A 354 7.73 -5.66 4.13
N SER A 355 8.52 -6.55 3.52
CA SER A 355 9.83 -6.22 2.94
C SER A 355 9.77 -5.23 1.78
N VAL A 356 8.61 -5.09 1.12
CA VAL A 356 8.38 -4.24 -0.05
C VAL A 356 7.39 -3.10 0.19
N THR A 357 6.99 -2.87 1.44
CA THR A 357 6.11 -1.77 1.87
C THR A 357 6.85 -0.80 2.77
N GLY A 358 6.68 -0.86 4.06
CA GLY A 358 7.32 -0.01 5.05
C GLY A 358 6.69 -0.15 6.42
N ALA A 359 7.08 0.69 7.34
CA ALA A 359 6.59 0.69 8.71
C ALA A 359 6.37 2.13 9.22
N PRO A 360 5.22 2.42 9.91
CA PRO A 360 4.03 1.60 10.03
C PRO A 360 3.38 1.30 8.67
N LYS A 361 2.86 0.08 8.47
CA LYS A 361 2.48 -0.44 7.13
C LYS A 361 1.41 0.40 6.45
N VAL A 362 0.34 0.78 7.14
CA VAL A 362 -0.77 1.57 6.58
C VAL A 362 -0.25 2.94 6.14
N ARG A 363 0.44 3.66 7.02
CA ARG A 363 0.97 4.99 6.73
C ARG A 363 2.03 4.97 5.63
N ALA A 364 2.90 3.95 5.61
CA ALA A 364 3.89 3.79 4.55
C ALA A 364 3.23 3.55 3.18
N LEU A 365 2.12 2.82 3.13
CA LEU A 365 1.35 2.61 1.89
C LEU A 365 0.68 3.90 1.40
N GLU A 366 0.13 4.73 2.30
CA GLU A 366 -0.39 6.05 1.94
C GLU A 366 0.70 6.93 1.32
N VAL A 367 1.89 6.96 1.93
CA VAL A 367 3.06 7.69 1.41
C VAL A 367 3.51 7.12 0.04
N ILE A 368 3.54 5.79 -0.12
CA ILE A 368 3.87 5.15 -1.40
C ILE A 368 2.87 5.55 -2.49
N HIS A 369 1.56 5.51 -2.19
CA HIS A 369 0.51 5.91 -3.13
C HIS A 369 0.59 7.40 -3.50
N GLU A 370 1.02 8.27 -2.57
CA GLU A 370 1.27 9.69 -2.83
C GLU A 370 2.47 9.90 -3.76
N LEU A 371 3.55 9.14 -3.55
CA LEU A 371 4.85 9.43 -4.18
C LEU A 371 5.10 8.66 -5.49
N GLU A 372 4.46 7.51 -5.69
CA GLU A 372 4.63 6.71 -6.89
C GLU A 372 3.62 7.11 -7.98
N VAL A 373 4.12 7.45 -9.15
CA VAL A 373 3.30 7.91 -10.28
C VAL A 373 2.83 6.76 -11.19
N THR A 374 3.29 5.54 -10.96
CA THR A 374 2.90 4.35 -11.72
C THR A 374 2.36 3.26 -10.79
N PRO A 375 1.29 2.53 -11.18
CA PRO A 375 0.82 1.39 -10.41
C PRO A 375 1.90 0.30 -10.40
N ARG A 376 1.99 -0.44 -9.31
CA ARG A 376 2.91 -1.57 -9.18
C ARG A 376 2.40 -2.84 -9.86
N GLU A 377 1.10 -2.97 -10.05
CA GLU A 377 0.39 -4.13 -10.63
C GLU A 377 0.74 -5.45 -9.93
N VAL A 378 1.38 -6.42 -10.59
CA VAL A 378 1.84 -7.68 -9.96
C VAL A 378 3.09 -7.47 -9.13
N TYR A 379 3.97 -6.56 -9.57
CA TYR A 379 5.21 -6.25 -8.86
C TYR A 379 4.95 -5.87 -7.41
N THR A 380 5.73 -6.44 -6.49
CA THR A 380 5.59 -6.33 -5.01
C THR A 380 4.33 -6.94 -4.41
N GLY A 381 3.56 -7.67 -5.20
CA GLY A 381 2.54 -8.58 -4.73
C GLY A 381 3.12 -9.96 -4.36
N ALA A 382 2.37 -11.03 -4.63
CA ALA A 382 2.78 -12.41 -4.34
C ALA A 382 2.43 -13.35 -5.49
N ILE A 383 3.26 -14.37 -5.74
CA ILE A 383 3.02 -15.41 -6.74
C ILE A 383 3.28 -16.77 -6.10
N GLY A 384 2.48 -17.76 -6.42
CA GLY A 384 2.74 -19.12 -5.96
C GLY A 384 1.52 -20.03 -6.08
N TYR A 385 1.31 -20.87 -5.08
CA TYR A 385 0.30 -21.90 -5.12
C TYR A 385 -0.44 -22.12 -3.78
N ARG A 386 -1.61 -22.72 -3.89
CA ARG A 386 -2.37 -23.37 -2.82
C ARG A 386 -2.72 -24.79 -3.27
N SER A 387 -2.24 -25.81 -2.56
CA SER A 387 -2.38 -27.22 -2.90
C SER A 387 -2.93 -28.03 -1.72
N PRO A 388 -3.76 -29.07 -1.97
CA PRO A 388 -4.24 -29.95 -0.91
C PRO A 388 -3.12 -30.77 -0.26
N LEU A 389 -2.02 -31.05 -0.95
CA LEU A 389 -0.86 -31.79 -0.41
C LEU A 389 0.26 -30.87 0.08
N ALA A 390 0.67 -29.92 -0.77
CA ALA A 390 1.83 -29.05 -0.48
C ALA A 390 1.47 -27.81 0.32
N GLY A 391 0.21 -27.64 0.73
CA GLY A 391 -0.24 -26.49 1.51
C GLY A 391 -0.25 -25.17 0.70
N LEU A 392 0.35 -24.14 1.24
CA LEU A 392 0.46 -22.81 0.63
C LEU A 392 1.92 -22.39 0.54
N GLU A 393 2.35 -21.88 -0.63
CA GLU A 393 3.66 -21.25 -0.77
C GLU A 393 3.57 -20.10 -1.75
N LEU A 394 4.01 -18.90 -1.29
CA LEU A 394 3.99 -17.65 -2.04
C LEU A 394 5.36 -16.98 -1.97
N ASN A 395 5.88 -16.51 -3.10
CA ASN A 395 7.03 -15.63 -3.15
C ASN A 395 6.60 -14.16 -3.01
N VAL A 396 7.54 -13.26 -2.76
CA VAL A 396 7.37 -11.82 -3.00
C VAL A 396 7.59 -11.57 -4.50
N ALA A 397 6.64 -10.98 -5.20
CA ALA A 397 6.72 -10.73 -6.65
C ALA A 397 7.69 -9.58 -6.98
N ILE A 398 8.98 -9.76 -6.66
CA ILE A 398 10.08 -8.87 -7.04
C ILE A 398 10.93 -9.52 -8.15
N ARG A 399 11.75 -8.73 -8.84
CA ARG A 399 12.48 -9.19 -10.03
C ARG A 399 11.52 -9.84 -11.06
N THR A 400 10.37 -9.18 -11.24
CA THR A 400 9.24 -9.72 -12.01
C THR A 400 9.02 -8.86 -13.24
N PHE A 401 8.97 -9.50 -14.40
CA PHE A 401 8.56 -8.92 -15.66
C PHE A 401 7.06 -9.14 -15.87
N GLU A 402 6.38 -8.13 -16.35
CA GLU A 402 4.98 -8.14 -16.74
C GLU A 402 4.91 -7.85 -18.24
N PHE A 403 4.31 -8.76 -19.00
CA PHE A 403 4.14 -8.61 -20.46
C PHE A 403 2.67 -8.39 -20.79
N HIS A 404 2.38 -7.45 -21.66
CA HIS A 404 1.04 -7.23 -22.22
C HIS A 404 1.13 -6.49 -23.56
N ALA A 405 0.43 -6.99 -24.59
CA ALA A 405 0.25 -6.33 -25.88
C ALA A 405 1.55 -5.74 -26.48
N GLY A 406 2.63 -6.54 -26.60
CA GLY A 406 3.90 -6.12 -27.19
C GLY A 406 4.76 -5.19 -26.32
N GLN A 407 4.45 -5.06 -25.05
CA GLN A 407 5.22 -4.30 -24.07
C GLN A 407 5.68 -5.18 -22.91
N VAL A 408 6.80 -4.84 -22.31
CA VAL A 408 7.31 -5.44 -21.08
C VAL A 408 7.63 -4.39 -20.04
N TRP A 409 7.26 -4.66 -18.79
CA TRP A 409 7.57 -3.83 -17.63
C TRP A 409 8.40 -4.58 -16.60
N LEU A 410 9.20 -3.81 -15.87
CA LEU A 410 10.00 -4.28 -14.75
C LEU A 410 9.95 -3.24 -13.63
N GLY A 411 9.51 -3.64 -12.44
CA GLY A 411 9.61 -2.82 -11.24
C GLY A 411 10.96 -2.96 -10.56
N ALA A 412 11.50 -1.86 -10.01
CA ALA A 412 12.68 -1.87 -9.15
C ALA A 412 12.54 -0.81 -8.03
N GLY A 413 12.87 -1.18 -6.80
CA GLY A 413 12.73 -0.30 -5.65
C GLY A 413 13.76 -0.55 -4.55
N GLY A 414 13.74 0.31 -3.54
CA GLY A 414 14.58 0.22 -2.36
C GLY A 414 13.89 0.78 -1.11
N GLY A 415 14.27 0.26 0.06
CA GLY A 415 13.80 0.77 1.35
C GLY A 415 14.47 2.11 1.67
N ILE A 416 13.65 3.14 1.85
CA ILE A 416 14.11 4.48 2.21
C ILE A 416 14.03 4.64 3.72
N VAL A 417 15.15 5.03 4.32
CA VAL A 417 15.31 5.31 5.75
C VAL A 417 15.87 6.71 5.96
N ALA A 418 15.92 7.20 7.18
CA ALA A 418 16.40 8.57 7.51
C ALA A 418 17.78 8.92 6.94
N ALA A 419 18.67 7.93 6.78
CA ALA A 419 20.01 8.10 6.24
C ALA A 419 20.10 7.94 4.71
N SER A 420 18.99 7.67 4.03
CA SER A 420 18.96 7.43 2.58
C SER A 420 19.32 8.68 1.78
N GLN A 421 20.16 8.48 0.76
CA GLN A 421 20.61 9.53 -0.15
C GLN A 421 19.94 9.33 -1.52
N PRO A 422 19.15 10.29 -2.05
CA PRO A 422 18.36 10.11 -3.26
C PRO A 422 19.13 9.60 -4.48
N GLY A 423 20.37 10.06 -4.65
CA GLY A 423 21.24 9.60 -5.74
C GLY A 423 21.78 8.18 -5.54
N ALA A 424 21.99 7.74 -4.30
CA ALA A 424 22.44 6.39 -3.98
C ALA A 424 21.31 5.38 -4.16
N GLU A 425 20.12 5.69 -3.64
CA GLU A 425 18.92 4.85 -3.77
C GLU A 425 18.52 4.65 -5.24
N TYR A 426 18.57 5.72 -6.04
CA TYR A 426 18.36 5.60 -7.48
C TYR A 426 19.37 4.66 -8.17
N ARG A 427 20.67 4.75 -7.83
CA ARG A 427 21.69 3.84 -8.37
C ARG A 427 21.45 2.40 -7.92
N GLU A 428 21.00 2.20 -6.69
CA GLU A 428 20.66 0.87 -6.17
C GLU A 428 19.49 0.23 -6.93
N CYS A 429 18.43 0.99 -7.24
CA CYS A 429 17.32 0.51 -8.08
C CYS A 429 17.83 0.05 -9.45
N LEU A 430 18.67 0.83 -10.11
CA LEU A 430 19.26 0.46 -11.39
C LEU A 430 20.20 -0.75 -11.29
N LEU A 431 20.96 -0.88 -10.22
CA LEU A 431 21.84 -2.03 -9.98
C LEU A 431 21.03 -3.32 -9.86
N LYS A 432 19.85 -3.26 -9.21
CA LYS A 432 18.92 -4.40 -9.12
C LYS A 432 18.28 -4.76 -10.46
N ALA A 433 17.98 -3.77 -11.31
CA ALA A 433 17.33 -3.97 -12.61
C ALA A 433 18.28 -4.49 -13.71
N ARG A 434 19.53 -4.05 -13.75
CA ARG A 434 20.49 -4.34 -14.81
C ARG A 434 20.70 -5.84 -15.12
N PRO A 435 20.92 -6.72 -14.13
CA PRO A 435 21.09 -8.16 -14.41
C PRO A 435 19.86 -8.79 -15.06
N LEU A 436 18.66 -8.32 -14.66
CA LEU A 436 17.38 -8.78 -15.20
C LEU A 436 17.23 -8.36 -16.67
N ILE A 437 17.46 -7.08 -16.95
CA ILE A 437 17.41 -6.53 -18.32
C ILE A 437 18.41 -7.24 -19.23
N ALA A 438 19.64 -7.45 -18.74
CA ALA A 438 20.66 -8.17 -19.49
C ALA A 438 20.28 -9.65 -19.72
N ALA A 439 19.51 -10.27 -18.82
CA ALA A 439 19.03 -11.64 -18.99
C ALA A 439 18.02 -11.77 -20.14
N LEU A 440 17.31 -10.68 -20.50
CA LEU A 440 16.46 -10.61 -21.70
C LEU A 440 17.23 -10.19 -22.98
N GLY A 441 18.55 -10.07 -22.94
CA GLY A 441 19.34 -9.60 -24.08
C GLY A 441 19.17 -8.10 -24.38
N SER A 442 18.67 -7.32 -23.44
CA SER A 442 18.38 -5.88 -23.58
C SER A 442 19.32 -5.01 -22.73
N CYS A 443 19.16 -3.68 -22.83
CA CYS A 443 19.93 -2.69 -22.08
C CYS A 443 19.01 -1.54 -21.59
N LEU A 444 19.54 -0.68 -20.73
CA LEU A 444 18.91 0.60 -20.43
C LEU A 444 19.08 1.54 -21.64
N ALA A 445 18.02 2.24 -22.01
CA ALA A 445 18.07 3.27 -23.05
C ALA A 445 19.17 4.29 -22.72
N SER A 446 20.14 4.45 -23.63
CA SER A 446 21.14 5.49 -23.51
C SER A 446 20.44 6.86 -23.63
N ARG A 447 20.87 7.83 -22.86
CA ARG A 447 20.53 9.24 -23.12
C ARG A 447 21.11 9.64 -24.48
N SER A 448 20.40 9.35 -25.56
CA SER A 448 20.76 9.95 -26.86
C SER A 448 20.65 11.47 -26.70
N ALA A 449 21.71 12.17 -27.06
CA ALA A 449 21.78 13.61 -27.10
C ALA A 449 20.91 14.16 -28.25
N GLY A 450 19.62 13.91 -28.21
CA GLY A 450 18.63 14.67 -28.93
C GLY A 450 18.30 15.87 -28.06
N ARG A 451 18.75 17.06 -28.52
CA ARG A 451 18.41 18.36 -27.92
C ARG A 451 16.92 18.61 -28.07
N THR A 452 16.08 17.94 -27.28
CA THR A 452 14.81 18.48 -26.84
C THR A 452 15.11 19.21 -25.53
N ARG A 453 14.76 20.49 -25.48
CA ARG A 453 14.77 21.29 -24.24
C ARG A 453 14.23 20.43 -23.11
N PRO A 454 14.87 20.42 -21.92
CA PRO A 454 14.32 19.69 -20.79
C PRO A 454 12.91 20.26 -20.55
N SER A 455 11.88 19.44 -20.77
CA SER A 455 10.59 19.71 -20.19
C SER A 455 10.87 19.80 -18.67
N ALA A 456 10.57 20.94 -18.10
CA ALA A 456 10.82 21.21 -16.68
C ALA A 456 10.13 20.09 -15.89
N GLY A 457 10.91 19.15 -15.36
CA GLY A 457 10.38 18.00 -14.63
C GLY A 457 9.59 18.52 -13.44
N THR A 458 8.35 18.08 -13.33
CA THR A 458 7.50 18.39 -12.19
C THR A 458 8.24 17.98 -10.91
N ASP A 459 8.48 18.93 -10.02
CA ASP A 459 9.07 18.64 -8.72
C ASP A 459 8.03 17.94 -7.85
N LEU A 460 8.15 16.60 -7.71
CA LEU A 460 7.20 15.78 -6.97
C LEU A 460 7.08 16.17 -5.49
N ALA A 461 8.07 16.88 -4.93
CA ALA A 461 7.94 17.47 -3.59
C ALA A 461 6.84 18.54 -3.50
N LEU A 462 6.36 19.02 -4.63
CA LEU A 462 5.30 20.00 -4.73
C LEU A 462 3.93 19.40 -5.08
N LEU A 463 3.81 18.07 -5.23
CA LEU A 463 2.50 17.44 -5.38
C LEU A 463 1.58 17.80 -4.20
N PRO A 464 0.26 17.94 -4.45
CA PRO A 464 -0.66 18.34 -3.40
C PRO A 464 -0.62 17.41 -2.20
N ARG A 465 -0.52 17.97 -1.00
CA ARG A 465 -0.51 17.22 0.28
C ARG A 465 -1.92 16.97 0.76
N PRO A 466 -2.37 15.72 0.99
CA PRO A 466 -3.68 15.44 1.59
C PRO A 466 -3.88 16.16 2.94
N ALA A 467 -2.85 16.26 3.76
CA ALA A 467 -2.88 16.99 5.04
C ALA A 467 -3.19 18.50 4.90
N ALA A 468 -2.92 19.12 3.76
CA ALA A 468 -3.29 20.51 3.49
C ALA A 468 -4.79 20.68 3.22
N GLY A 469 -5.49 19.58 2.96
CA GLY A 469 -6.93 19.53 2.76
C GLY A 469 -7.38 19.64 1.31
N VAL A 470 -8.70 19.54 1.16
CA VAL A 470 -9.40 19.74 -0.11
C VAL A 470 -10.39 20.87 0.00
N PHE A 471 -10.81 21.43 -1.13
CA PHE A 471 -11.79 22.51 -1.10
C PHE A 471 -12.79 22.44 -2.25
N THR A 472 -13.90 23.15 -2.11
CA THR A 472 -14.79 23.47 -3.23
C THR A 472 -15.02 24.97 -3.28
N SER A 473 -15.38 25.49 -4.46
CA SER A 473 -15.73 26.91 -4.65
C SER A 473 -16.84 27.04 -5.67
N LEU A 474 -17.80 27.89 -5.37
CA LEU A 474 -18.97 28.16 -6.20
C LEU A 474 -19.37 29.64 -6.08
N LEU A 475 -20.20 30.10 -7.03
CA LEU A 475 -20.78 31.42 -7.00
C LEU A 475 -22.02 31.42 -6.11
N VAL A 476 -22.19 32.50 -5.30
CA VAL A 476 -23.37 32.76 -4.49
C VAL A 476 -23.99 34.06 -4.95
N ARG A 477 -25.30 34.05 -5.20
CA ARG A 477 -26.12 35.24 -5.50
C ARG A 477 -27.34 35.23 -4.59
N SER A 478 -27.63 36.33 -3.98
CA SER A 478 -28.84 36.53 -3.09
C SER A 478 -29.00 35.44 -2.01
N GLY A 479 -27.92 34.91 -1.47
CA GLY A 479 -27.93 33.87 -0.43
C GLY A 479 -28.01 32.43 -0.96
N ALA A 480 -28.25 32.23 -2.25
CA ALA A 480 -28.30 30.90 -2.88
C ALA A 480 -26.97 30.57 -3.55
N GLY A 481 -26.54 29.33 -3.41
CA GLY A 481 -25.27 28.82 -3.96
C GLY A 481 -25.47 27.97 -5.22
N ARG A 482 -24.91 28.37 -6.35
CA ARG A 482 -25.04 27.65 -7.60
C ARG A 482 -24.56 26.19 -7.47
N HIS A 483 -25.47 25.21 -7.65
CA HIS A 483 -25.23 23.76 -7.52
C HIS A 483 -24.60 23.36 -6.18
N LEU A 484 -25.05 23.95 -5.06
CA LEU A 484 -24.45 23.74 -3.74
C LEU A 484 -24.41 22.27 -3.36
N ASP A 485 -25.49 21.51 -3.58
CA ASP A 485 -25.56 20.09 -3.24
C ASP A 485 -24.54 19.24 -3.98
N ALA A 486 -24.39 19.42 -5.31
CA ALA A 486 -23.35 18.75 -6.10
C ALA A 486 -21.92 19.09 -5.60
N HIS A 487 -21.74 20.32 -5.11
CA HIS A 487 -20.47 20.73 -4.49
C HIS A 487 -20.23 20.05 -3.13
N LEU A 488 -21.25 19.86 -2.32
CA LEU A 488 -21.18 19.16 -1.04
C LEU A 488 -20.99 17.66 -1.25
N ASP A 489 -21.68 17.05 -2.21
CA ASP A 489 -21.53 15.62 -2.55
C ASP A 489 -20.11 15.30 -3.01
N ARG A 490 -19.54 16.10 -3.92
CA ARG A 490 -18.14 15.92 -4.35
C ARG A 490 -17.16 16.13 -3.21
N LEU A 491 -17.45 17.06 -2.29
CA LEU A 491 -16.60 17.32 -1.13
C LEU A 491 -16.71 16.17 -0.13
N ALA A 492 -17.91 15.59 0.08
CA ALA A 492 -18.15 14.40 0.88
C ALA A 492 -17.43 13.16 0.28
N ASP A 493 -17.52 12.97 -1.03
CA ASP A 493 -16.79 11.90 -1.71
C ASP A 493 -15.27 12.03 -1.54
N SER A 494 -14.73 13.25 -1.67
CA SER A 494 -13.32 13.51 -1.39
C SER A 494 -12.96 13.27 0.09
N ALA A 495 -13.85 13.63 1.03
CA ALA A 495 -13.64 13.39 2.45
C ALA A 495 -13.59 11.89 2.78
N ARG A 496 -14.54 11.11 2.25
CA ARG A 496 -14.55 9.64 2.40
C ARG A 496 -13.33 8.98 1.78
N ARG A 497 -12.98 9.33 0.53
CA ARG A 497 -11.88 8.68 -0.20
C ARG A 497 -10.50 9.02 0.35
N LEU A 498 -10.28 10.27 0.78
CA LEU A 498 -8.96 10.73 1.22
C LEU A 498 -8.74 10.55 2.72
N TYR A 499 -9.81 10.66 3.52
CA TYR A 499 -9.69 10.72 4.97
C TYR A 499 -10.52 9.65 5.69
N GLY A 500 -11.35 8.86 4.96
CA GLY A 500 -12.26 7.88 5.57
C GLY A 500 -13.31 8.51 6.49
N LYS A 501 -13.68 9.79 6.25
CA LYS A 501 -14.51 10.58 7.16
C LYS A 501 -15.68 11.25 6.44
N GLU A 502 -16.77 11.44 7.17
CA GLU A 502 -17.92 12.21 6.69
C GLU A 502 -17.68 13.73 6.87
N LEU A 503 -18.56 14.54 6.24
CA LEU A 503 -18.53 15.99 6.42
C LEU A 503 -18.83 16.35 7.90
N PRO A 504 -18.20 17.43 8.44
CA PRO A 504 -18.46 17.86 9.82
C PRO A 504 -19.93 18.24 10.02
N ALA A 505 -20.56 17.78 11.10
CA ALA A 505 -21.94 18.10 11.46
C ALA A 505 -22.18 19.62 11.62
N SER A 506 -21.15 20.40 11.96
CA SER A 506 -21.22 21.87 12.05
C SER A 506 -21.30 22.59 10.71
N LEU A 507 -21.02 21.89 9.58
CA LEU A 507 -20.86 22.52 8.26
C LEU A 507 -22.12 23.28 7.80
N ALA A 508 -23.31 22.70 8.04
CA ALA A 508 -24.59 23.35 7.70
C ALA A 508 -24.78 24.68 8.44
N ALA A 509 -24.51 24.69 9.75
CA ALA A 509 -24.61 25.92 10.57
C ALA A 509 -23.56 26.97 10.18
N ASP A 510 -22.34 26.52 9.79
CA ASP A 510 -21.29 27.41 9.33
C ASP A 510 -21.64 28.05 7.98
N LEU A 511 -22.24 27.29 7.07
CA LEU A 511 -22.75 27.77 5.77
C LEU A 511 -23.84 28.82 5.99
N HIS A 512 -24.85 28.51 6.79
CA HIS A 512 -25.93 29.45 7.09
C HIS A 512 -25.40 30.79 7.65
N ARG A 513 -24.49 30.76 8.62
CA ARG A 513 -23.88 31.96 9.17
C ARG A 513 -23.12 32.77 8.12
N CYS A 514 -22.32 32.10 7.28
CA CYS A 514 -21.53 32.79 6.28
C CYS A 514 -22.39 33.42 5.18
N LEU A 515 -23.46 32.75 4.74
CA LEU A 515 -24.36 33.22 3.72
C LEU A 515 -25.25 34.38 4.24
N ALA A 516 -25.71 34.31 5.50
CA ALA A 516 -26.41 35.40 6.12
C ALA A 516 -25.55 36.68 6.28
N ALA A 517 -24.25 36.48 6.58
CA ALA A 517 -23.33 37.63 6.72
C ALA A 517 -22.92 38.23 5.36
N ARG A 518 -22.91 37.46 4.31
CA ARG A 518 -22.57 37.91 2.96
C ARG A 518 -23.32 37.08 1.91
N PRO A 519 -24.45 37.59 1.40
CA PRO A 519 -25.34 36.83 0.50
C PRO A 519 -24.86 36.77 -0.95
N SER A 520 -23.78 37.45 -1.33
CA SER A 520 -23.24 37.40 -2.71
C SER A 520 -21.72 37.38 -2.74
N GLY A 521 -21.15 36.58 -3.64
CA GLY A 521 -19.73 36.46 -3.81
C GLY A 521 -19.28 35.03 -4.13
N ARG A 522 -17.99 34.76 -3.99
CA ARG A 522 -17.42 33.42 -4.14
C ARG A 522 -17.38 32.69 -2.81
N LEU A 523 -18.23 31.70 -2.63
CA LEU A 523 -18.18 30.78 -1.50
C LEU A 523 -17.01 29.81 -1.68
N ARG A 524 -16.25 29.59 -0.63
CA ARG A 524 -15.22 28.56 -0.54
C ARG A 524 -15.37 27.77 0.74
N ILE A 525 -15.48 26.44 0.60
CA ILE A 525 -15.49 25.48 1.70
C ILE A 525 -14.19 24.71 1.63
N THR A 526 -13.39 24.73 2.69
CA THR A 526 -12.11 23.98 2.76
C THR A 526 -12.19 22.99 3.91
N LEU A 527 -11.96 21.71 3.62
CA LEU A 527 -11.84 20.65 4.62
C LEU A 527 -10.36 20.35 4.87
N ARG A 528 -9.99 20.23 6.14
CA ARG A 528 -8.65 19.82 6.57
C ARG A 528 -8.74 18.69 7.56
N PRO A 529 -7.94 17.61 7.39
CA PRO A 529 -7.79 16.63 8.44
C PRO A 529 -7.04 17.27 9.61
N ARG A 530 -7.61 17.19 10.80
CA ARG A 530 -6.94 17.49 12.07
C ARG A 530 -7.31 16.35 13.00
N GLY A 531 -6.38 15.84 13.78
CA GLY A 531 -6.55 14.66 14.64
C GLY A 531 -7.94 14.59 15.28
N GLY A 532 -8.87 13.82 14.67
CA GLY A 532 -10.28 13.82 15.00
C GLY A 532 -11.17 14.11 13.77
N PRO A 533 -12.38 14.67 13.96
CA PRO A 533 -13.28 15.06 12.87
C PRO A 533 -12.63 16.03 11.88
N LEU A 534 -13.08 16.01 10.62
CA LEU A 534 -12.63 17.00 9.64
C LEU A 534 -12.99 18.41 10.11
N HIS A 535 -12.07 19.35 9.93
CA HIS A 535 -12.31 20.75 10.22
C HIS A 535 -12.73 21.47 8.93
N ALA A 536 -13.94 22.00 8.88
CA ALA A 536 -14.44 22.84 7.79
C ALA A 536 -14.12 24.31 8.07
N ARG A 537 -13.66 25.02 7.03
CA ARG A 537 -13.60 26.48 6.99
C ARG A 537 -14.45 26.97 5.84
N VAL A 538 -15.49 27.71 6.17
CA VAL A 538 -16.40 28.34 5.21
C VAL A 538 -16.08 29.82 5.12
N ALA A 539 -16.02 30.37 3.91
CA ALA A 539 -15.79 31.80 3.67
C ALA A 539 -16.44 32.25 2.36
N VAL A 540 -17.17 33.38 2.40
CA VAL A 540 -17.64 34.08 1.22
C VAL A 540 -16.78 35.32 1.04
N VAL A 541 -16.15 35.46 -0.15
CA VAL A 541 -15.32 36.62 -0.49
C VAL A 541 -15.91 37.37 -1.68
N PRO A 542 -15.73 38.72 -1.76
CA PRO A 542 -16.15 39.47 -2.94
C PRO A 542 -15.62 38.83 -4.22
N PHE A 543 -16.42 38.88 -5.28
CA PHE A 543 -16.05 38.35 -6.58
C PHE A 543 -16.27 39.41 -7.63
N ASP A 544 -15.23 39.63 -8.46
CA ASP A 544 -15.25 40.60 -9.54
C ASP A 544 -15.33 39.83 -10.88
N ASP A 545 -16.30 40.18 -11.72
CA ASP A 545 -16.70 39.42 -12.91
C ASP A 545 -16.07 39.95 -14.22
N CYS A 546 -14.98 40.74 -14.16
CA CYS A 546 -14.38 41.48 -15.27
C CYS A 546 -13.46 40.67 -16.18
N PHE A 547 -13.74 39.38 -16.52
CA PHE A 547 -12.91 38.60 -17.44
C PHE A 547 -13.66 38.17 -18.70
N GLU A 548 -13.24 38.70 -19.87
CA GLU A 548 -13.83 38.38 -21.18
C GLU A 548 -13.29 37.11 -21.84
N GLY A 549 -12.31 36.39 -21.23
CA GLY A 549 -11.70 35.17 -21.73
C GLY A 549 -10.34 34.86 -21.09
N THR A 550 -9.62 33.86 -21.60
CA THR A 550 -8.31 33.45 -21.05
C THR A 550 -7.33 32.96 -22.13
N ASP A 551 -6.04 33.06 -21.84
CA ASP A 551 -4.96 32.40 -22.58
C ASP A 551 -4.53 31.14 -21.87
N LEU A 552 -4.11 30.10 -22.62
CA LEU A 552 -3.63 28.84 -22.08
C LEU A 552 -2.10 28.68 -22.26
N VAL A 553 -1.40 28.40 -21.16
CA VAL A 553 0.05 28.16 -21.14
C VAL A 553 0.31 26.71 -20.83
N PRO A 554 0.81 25.90 -21.78
CA PRO A 554 1.01 24.47 -21.60
C PRO A 554 2.09 24.13 -20.57
N VAL A 555 1.77 23.19 -19.68
CA VAL A 555 2.71 22.61 -18.70
C VAL A 555 2.47 21.09 -18.62
N VAL A 556 3.56 20.32 -18.47
CA VAL A 556 3.45 18.87 -18.34
C VAL A 556 3.44 18.49 -16.86
N VAL A 557 2.36 17.84 -16.43
CA VAL A 557 2.22 17.23 -15.12
C VAL A 557 1.94 15.73 -15.31
N PRO A 558 2.95 14.86 -15.16
CA PRO A 558 2.77 13.43 -15.35
C PRO A 558 1.67 12.87 -14.46
N GLY A 559 0.64 12.26 -15.05
CA GLY A 559 -0.52 11.73 -14.36
C GLY A 559 -1.55 12.77 -13.89
N GLY A 560 -1.38 14.05 -14.23
CA GLY A 560 -2.32 15.12 -13.87
C GLY A 560 -2.26 15.54 -12.40
N ILE A 561 -3.31 16.23 -11.94
CA ILE A 561 -3.44 16.70 -10.54
C ILE A 561 -4.38 15.79 -9.73
N GLY A 562 -5.07 14.87 -10.41
CA GLY A 562 -5.99 13.92 -9.80
C GLY A 562 -7.43 14.44 -9.65
N ALA A 563 -8.32 13.54 -9.16
CA ALA A 563 -9.76 13.78 -9.10
C ALA A 563 -10.21 14.72 -7.97
N HIS A 564 -9.30 15.21 -7.13
CA HIS A 564 -9.63 16.02 -5.95
C HIS A 564 -9.22 17.49 -6.13
N LYS A 565 -10.01 18.40 -5.58
CA LYS A 565 -9.70 19.85 -5.61
C LYS A 565 -8.82 20.20 -4.39
N TRP A 566 -7.51 20.14 -4.58
CA TRP A 566 -6.53 20.29 -3.52
C TRP A 566 -6.42 21.73 -2.99
N ALA A 567 -6.39 21.88 -1.67
CA ALA A 567 -6.09 23.15 -1.02
C ALA A 567 -4.60 23.53 -1.12
N ASP A 568 -3.71 22.57 -1.30
CA ASP A 568 -2.30 22.78 -1.58
C ASP A 568 -2.09 23.18 -3.06
N ARG A 569 -1.67 24.42 -3.27
CA ARG A 569 -1.47 25.00 -4.61
C ARG A 569 0.00 25.27 -4.94
N ARG A 570 0.94 24.73 -4.14
CA ARG A 570 2.39 25.00 -4.32
C ARG A 570 2.91 24.54 -5.67
N LEU A 571 2.51 23.34 -6.14
CA LEU A 571 2.86 22.82 -7.46
C LEU A 571 2.42 23.80 -8.56
N LEU A 572 1.17 24.18 -8.55
CA LEU A 572 0.60 25.07 -9.57
C LEU A 572 1.22 26.47 -9.52
N GLY A 573 1.54 26.97 -8.31
CA GLY A 573 2.29 28.22 -8.16
C GLY A 573 3.67 28.13 -8.80
N ARG A 574 4.40 27.06 -8.55
CA ARG A 574 5.74 26.85 -9.11
C ARG A 574 5.71 26.66 -10.63
N LEU A 575 4.74 25.88 -11.15
CA LEU A 575 4.56 25.72 -12.59
C LEU A 575 4.24 27.04 -13.28
N ARG A 576 3.41 27.88 -12.66
CA ARG A 576 3.08 29.22 -13.16
C ARG A 576 4.31 30.14 -13.25
N GLU A 577 5.14 30.16 -12.21
CA GLU A 577 6.41 30.87 -12.20
C GLU A 577 7.36 30.39 -13.30
N MET A 578 7.53 29.08 -13.43
CA MET A 578 8.42 28.46 -14.42
C MET A 578 7.96 28.69 -15.86
N ALA A 579 6.67 28.69 -16.09
CA ALA A 579 6.05 28.93 -17.39
C ALA A 579 5.95 30.43 -17.75
N GLY A 580 6.25 31.32 -16.81
CA GLY A 580 6.10 32.76 -16.99
C GLY A 580 4.66 33.19 -17.26
N ALA A 581 3.68 32.46 -16.77
CA ALA A 581 2.27 32.69 -17.05
C ALA A 581 1.77 33.99 -16.37
N SER A 582 1.12 34.88 -17.16
CA SER A 582 0.50 36.11 -16.65
C SER A 582 -0.63 35.82 -15.65
N GLN A 583 -1.06 36.84 -14.89
CA GLN A 583 -2.14 36.65 -13.91
C GLN A 583 -3.49 36.23 -14.56
N GLY A 584 -3.77 36.68 -15.80
CA GLY A 584 -4.98 36.36 -16.57
C GLY A 584 -4.94 34.98 -17.24
N ALA A 585 -3.75 34.47 -17.56
CA ALA A 585 -3.60 33.18 -18.23
C ALA A 585 -3.83 32.00 -17.27
N GLN A 586 -4.28 30.86 -17.82
CA GLN A 586 -4.38 29.58 -17.10
C GLN A 586 -3.32 28.60 -17.59
N LEU A 587 -2.82 27.74 -16.69
CA LEU A 587 -1.95 26.66 -17.08
C LEU A 587 -2.78 25.56 -17.74
N LEU A 588 -2.41 25.15 -18.96
CA LEU A 588 -2.95 23.95 -19.62
C LEU A 588 -2.14 22.73 -19.18
N ILE A 589 -2.77 21.86 -18.45
CA ILE A 589 -2.12 20.67 -17.87
C ILE A 589 -2.19 19.53 -18.88
N GLU A 590 -1.02 19.06 -19.29
CA GLU A 590 -0.85 17.92 -20.19
C GLU A 590 -0.17 16.77 -19.44
N ASP A 591 -0.53 15.54 -19.76
CA ASP A 591 0.21 14.37 -19.29
C ASP A 591 1.49 14.19 -20.10
N SER A 592 2.38 13.31 -19.65
CA SER A 592 3.65 12.98 -20.30
C SER A 592 3.52 12.38 -21.70
N ASP A 593 2.35 11.85 -22.05
CA ASP A 593 2.02 11.30 -23.37
C ASP A 593 1.41 12.34 -24.34
N GLY A 594 1.38 13.62 -23.93
CA GLY A 594 0.80 14.71 -24.70
C GLY A 594 -0.73 14.80 -24.63
N THR A 595 -1.38 14.01 -23.77
CA THR A 595 -2.83 14.13 -23.53
C THR A 595 -3.12 15.39 -22.71
N VAL A 596 -4.01 16.24 -23.23
CA VAL A 596 -4.56 17.38 -22.48
C VAL A 596 -5.50 16.84 -21.40
N LEU A 597 -5.41 17.38 -20.19
CA LEU A 597 -6.22 16.97 -19.06
C LEU A 597 -7.22 18.07 -18.65
N GLU A 598 -6.73 19.16 -18.11
CA GLU A 598 -7.53 20.28 -17.60
C GLU A 598 -6.67 21.55 -17.52
N THR A 599 -7.19 22.64 -16.98
CA THR A 599 -6.37 23.78 -16.57
C THR A 599 -6.14 23.79 -15.07
N ASP A 600 -5.29 24.70 -14.57
CA ASP A 600 -5.09 24.88 -13.13
C ASP A 600 -6.35 25.37 -12.38
N ARG A 601 -7.44 25.73 -13.10
CA ARG A 601 -8.67 26.34 -12.55
C ARG A 601 -9.97 25.82 -13.14
N ALA A 602 -9.95 25.13 -14.31
CA ALA A 602 -11.12 24.83 -15.12
C ALA A 602 -10.92 23.55 -15.94
N ASN A 603 -12.01 22.94 -16.40
CA ASN A 603 -11.98 21.87 -17.39
C ASN A 603 -12.02 22.46 -18.82
N VAL A 604 -11.49 21.72 -19.80
CA VAL A 604 -11.29 22.17 -21.19
C VAL A 604 -12.30 21.51 -22.11
N PHE A 605 -12.82 22.28 -23.06
CA PHE A 605 -13.66 21.83 -24.15
C PHE A 605 -13.15 22.35 -25.50
N ALA A 606 -13.34 21.57 -26.55
CA ALA A 606 -13.03 21.93 -27.93
C ALA A 606 -14.21 21.60 -28.83
N VAL A 607 -14.48 22.45 -29.84
CA VAL A 607 -15.48 22.18 -30.89
C VAL A 607 -14.73 21.83 -32.16
N SER A 608 -15.01 20.66 -32.73
CA SER A 608 -14.39 20.22 -33.99
C SER A 608 -15.43 19.49 -34.83
N GLY A 609 -15.68 20.00 -36.04
CA GLY A 609 -16.66 19.41 -36.97
C GLY A 609 -18.10 19.37 -36.40
N GLY A 610 -18.49 20.34 -35.58
CA GLY A 610 -19.81 20.38 -34.92
C GLY A 610 -19.96 19.43 -33.71
N VAL A 611 -18.87 18.75 -33.29
CA VAL A 611 -18.84 17.87 -32.10
C VAL A 611 -18.14 18.59 -30.95
N LEU A 612 -18.80 18.61 -29.79
CA LEU A 612 -18.21 19.10 -28.53
C LEU A 612 -17.35 18.01 -27.88
N ARG A 613 -16.07 18.27 -27.76
CA ARG A 613 -15.10 17.30 -27.22
C ARG A 613 -14.51 17.78 -25.90
N THR A 614 -14.28 16.84 -24.95
CA THR A 614 -13.63 17.11 -23.66
C THR A 614 -12.81 15.90 -23.21
N PRO A 615 -11.73 16.07 -22.43
CA PRO A 615 -10.98 14.94 -21.88
C PRO A 615 -11.83 14.04 -20.99
N VAL A 616 -11.51 12.73 -20.99
CA VAL A 616 -12.17 11.74 -20.09
C VAL A 616 -11.77 11.99 -18.65
N ALA A 617 -12.75 12.02 -17.74
CA ALA A 617 -12.51 12.10 -16.30
C ALA A 617 -12.14 10.69 -15.74
N ASP A 618 -10.92 10.25 -16.02
CA ASP A 618 -10.37 8.91 -15.68
C ASP A 618 -9.55 8.89 -14.36
N GLY A 619 -9.69 9.94 -13.55
CA GLY A 619 -8.96 10.10 -12.28
C GLY A 619 -7.72 10.99 -12.39
N ARG A 620 -7.26 11.36 -13.59
CA ARG A 620 -6.12 12.27 -13.80
C ARG A 620 -6.51 13.75 -13.72
N LEU A 621 -7.78 14.07 -13.86
CA LEU A 621 -8.33 15.42 -13.82
C LEU A 621 -9.52 15.52 -12.86
N LEU A 622 -9.84 16.75 -12.44
CA LEU A 622 -10.99 16.99 -11.57
C LEU A 622 -12.31 16.76 -12.33
N PRO A 623 -13.24 15.90 -11.83
CA PRO A 623 -14.61 15.83 -12.35
C PRO A 623 -15.34 17.13 -11.95
N GLY A 624 -15.31 18.14 -12.85
CA GLY A 624 -15.85 19.46 -12.58
C GLY A 624 -17.38 19.47 -12.65
N ILE A 625 -18.05 20.11 -11.67
CA ILE A 625 -19.51 20.27 -11.66
C ILE A 625 -19.95 21.10 -12.88
N ALA A 626 -19.29 22.24 -13.14
CA ALA A 626 -19.57 23.02 -14.34
C ALA A 626 -19.33 22.24 -15.66
N ARG A 627 -18.35 21.31 -15.67
CA ARG A 627 -18.13 20.40 -16.81
C ARG A 627 -19.37 19.52 -17.03
N GLU A 628 -19.85 18.90 -15.97
CA GLU A 628 -21.02 18.01 -16.02
C GLU A 628 -22.28 18.76 -16.47
N THR A 629 -22.51 19.96 -15.92
CA THR A 629 -23.60 20.84 -16.34
C THR A 629 -23.52 21.16 -17.84
N VAL A 630 -22.34 21.53 -18.36
CA VAL A 630 -22.17 21.82 -19.79
C VAL A 630 -22.42 20.58 -20.66
N LEU A 631 -22.03 19.38 -20.22
CA LEU A 631 -22.34 18.13 -20.95
C LEU A 631 -23.86 17.87 -21.04
N GLN A 632 -24.58 18.11 -19.95
CA GLN A 632 -26.04 17.99 -19.91
C GLN A 632 -26.74 19.03 -20.80
N LEU A 633 -26.30 20.31 -20.74
CA LEU A 633 -26.83 21.39 -21.55
C LEU A 633 -26.55 21.17 -23.05
N ALA A 634 -25.37 20.68 -23.39
CA ALA A 634 -25.01 20.36 -24.78
C ALA A 634 -25.90 19.21 -25.32
N ALA A 635 -26.13 18.18 -24.53
CA ALA A 635 -27.04 17.08 -24.88
C ALA A 635 -28.50 17.57 -25.06
N ALA A 636 -28.98 18.46 -24.17
CA ALA A 636 -30.32 19.06 -24.26
C ALA A 636 -30.44 19.97 -25.49
N ALA A 637 -29.36 20.64 -25.90
CA ALA A 637 -29.28 21.44 -27.09
C ALA A 637 -29.13 20.62 -28.40
N GLY A 638 -29.05 19.29 -28.32
CA GLY A 638 -28.86 18.41 -29.48
C GLY A 638 -27.46 18.41 -30.07
N LEU A 639 -26.47 18.93 -29.35
CA LEU A 639 -25.06 18.90 -29.77
C LEU A 639 -24.47 17.49 -29.56
N ALA A 640 -23.75 17.00 -30.56
CA ALA A 640 -22.98 15.77 -30.41
C ALA A 640 -21.82 16.00 -29.43
N VAL A 641 -21.69 15.10 -28.43
CA VAL A 641 -20.68 15.19 -27.36
C VAL A 641 -19.78 13.96 -27.36
N GLU A 642 -18.47 14.15 -27.29
CA GLU A 642 -17.47 13.10 -27.21
C GLU A 642 -16.52 13.36 -26.03
N ALA A 643 -16.51 12.47 -25.04
CA ALA A 643 -15.47 12.44 -24.01
C ALA A 643 -14.36 11.47 -24.44
N GLY A 644 -13.17 12.01 -24.76
CA GLY A 644 -12.09 11.24 -25.35
C GLY A 644 -10.72 11.82 -25.07
N ARG A 645 -9.69 11.24 -25.71
CA ARG A 645 -8.34 11.79 -25.67
C ARG A 645 -8.29 13.06 -26.52
N LEU A 646 -7.79 14.13 -25.94
CA LEU A 646 -7.46 15.37 -26.63
C LEU A 646 -5.96 15.65 -26.51
N THR A 647 -5.38 16.20 -27.56
CA THR A 647 -3.99 16.69 -27.60
C THR A 647 -3.99 18.19 -27.80
N ARG A 648 -2.84 18.85 -27.57
CA ARG A 648 -2.68 20.27 -27.91
C ARG A 648 -2.96 20.56 -29.38
N HIS A 649 -2.61 19.64 -30.27
CA HIS A 649 -2.88 19.78 -31.70
C HIS A 649 -4.40 19.82 -31.97
N ASP A 650 -5.16 18.96 -31.31
CA ASP A 650 -6.62 18.95 -31.43
C ASP A 650 -7.24 20.28 -30.97
N LEU A 651 -6.71 20.88 -29.89
CA LEU A 651 -7.16 22.22 -29.45
C LEU A 651 -6.80 23.32 -30.42
N LEU A 652 -5.60 23.30 -31.00
CA LEU A 652 -5.13 24.33 -31.96
C LEU A 652 -5.84 24.25 -33.31
N THR A 653 -6.37 23.10 -33.69
CA THR A 653 -7.13 22.87 -34.92
C THR A 653 -8.64 22.92 -34.74
N ALA A 654 -9.11 23.07 -33.51
CA ALA A 654 -10.53 23.19 -33.18
C ALA A 654 -11.09 24.52 -33.71
N SER A 655 -12.39 24.54 -34.09
CA SER A 655 -13.09 25.77 -34.46
C SER A 655 -13.29 26.70 -33.26
N GLU A 656 -13.50 26.15 -32.08
CA GLU A 656 -13.67 26.87 -30.81
C GLU A 656 -13.01 26.08 -29.66
N VAL A 657 -12.46 26.82 -28.69
CA VAL A 657 -12.00 26.27 -27.42
C VAL A 657 -12.52 27.14 -26.29
N PHE A 658 -13.06 26.50 -25.25
CA PHE A 658 -13.48 27.18 -24.04
C PHE A 658 -13.14 26.36 -22.78
N VAL A 659 -13.18 27.00 -21.64
CA VAL A 659 -12.95 26.37 -20.32
C VAL A 659 -14.12 26.63 -19.40
N THR A 660 -14.36 25.71 -18.43
CA THR A 660 -15.52 25.77 -17.52
C THR A 660 -15.14 25.67 -16.07
N ASN A 661 -15.70 26.54 -15.21
CA ASN A 661 -15.62 26.40 -13.76
C ASN A 661 -16.88 26.93 -13.06
N SER A 662 -17.15 26.47 -11.83
CA SER A 662 -18.38 26.77 -11.09
C SER A 662 -18.49 28.20 -10.55
N VAL A 663 -17.52 29.07 -10.77
CA VAL A 663 -17.54 30.47 -10.32
C VAL A 663 -17.81 31.41 -11.49
N ARG A 664 -17.15 31.15 -12.63
CA ARG A 664 -17.19 32.01 -13.83
C ARG A 664 -18.00 31.42 -14.99
N GLY A 665 -18.50 30.19 -14.84
CA GLY A 665 -19.24 29.53 -15.92
C GLY A 665 -18.32 29.13 -17.08
N VAL A 666 -18.73 29.44 -18.30
CA VAL A 666 -18.05 29.14 -19.57
C VAL A 666 -17.22 30.34 -19.98
N LEU A 667 -15.92 30.15 -20.26
CA LEU A 667 -15.01 31.20 -20.67
C LEU A 667 -14.31 30.84 -22.00
N PRO A 668 -14.32 31.70 -23.01
CA PRO A 668 -13.60 31.45 -24.25
C PRO A 668 -12.08 31.47 -24.04
N VAL A 669 -11.38 30.71 -24.88
CA VAL A 669 -9.91 30.66 -24.91
C VAL A 669 -9.45 31.48 -26.13
N HIS A 670 -8.63 32.51 -25.91
CA HIS A 670 -8.14 33.38 -26.96
C HIS A 670 -6.88 32.85 -27.64
N SER A 671 -5.97 32.28 -26.85
CA SER A 671 -4.72 31.71 -27.39
C SER A 671 -4.24 30.49 -26.60
N ILE A 672 -3.43 29.63 -27.25
CA ILE A 672 -2.72 28.50 -26.64
C ILE A 672 -1.25 28.61 -27.00
N ALA A 673 -0.37 28.70 -26.00
CA ALA A 673 1.08 28.91 -26.19
C ALA A 673 1.42 30.13 -27.06
N GLY A 674 0.60 31.17 -27.03
CA GLY A 674 0.74 32.37 -27.83
C GLY A 674 0.19 32.28 -29.26
N ALA A 675 -0.31 31.13 -29.70
CA ALA A 675 -1.01 30.97 -30.95
C ALA A 675 -2.50 31.33 -30.77
N ALA A 676 -2.96 32.36 -31.48
CA ALA A 676 -4.35 32.82 -31.44
C ALA A 676 -5.30 31.76 -32.04
N LEU A 677 -6.48 31.62 -31.45
CA LEU A 677 -7.52 30.71 -31.93
C LEU A 677 -8.48 31.43 -32.88
N PRO A 678 -9.12 30.70 -33.87
CA PRO A 678 -9.88 31.32 -34.94
C PRO A 678 -11.15 32.06 -34.49
N ALA A 679 -11.84 31.55 -33.47
CA ALA A 679 -13.06 32.13 -32.92
C ALA A 679 -13.03 32.09 -31.37
N ALA A 680 -13.09 33.28 -30.77
CA ALA A 680 -13.10 33.42 -29.30
C ALA A 680 -13.87 34.68 -28.87
N PRO A 681 -15.15 34.57 -28.46
CA PRO A 681 -16.00 33.36 -28.46
C PRO A 681 -16.50 32.98 -29.86
N GLY A 682 -16.78 31.65 -30.02
CA GLY A 682 -17.53 31.18 -31.19
C GLY A 682 -18.99 30.82 -30.80
N PRO A 683 -19.85 30.51 -31.78
CA PRO A 683 -21.29 30.35 -31.56
C PRO A 683 -21.66 29.24 -30.55
N VAL A 684 -20.94 28.11 -30.50
CA VAL A 684 -21.18 27.07 -29.51
C VAL A 684 -20.75 27.54 -28.12
N THR A 685 -19.64 28.24 -28.00
CA THR A 685 -19.16 28.84 -26.76
C THR A 685 -20.19 29.81 -26.17
N GLU A 686 -20.74 30.73 -27.03
CA GLU A 686 -21.79 31.68 -26.63
C GLU A 686 -23.08 30.99 -26.21
N GLN A 687 -23.51 29.98 -26.99
CA GLN A 687 -24.68 29.17 -26.65
C GLN A 687 -24.54 28.50 -25.31
N MET A 688 -23.39 27.86 -25.02
CA MET A 688 -23.13 27.18 -23.75
C MET A 688 -23.00 28.15 -22.59
N ALA A 689 -22.44 29.35 -22.82
CA ALA A 689 -22.33 30.39 -21.79
C ALA A 689 -23.73 30.91 -21.38
N ALA A 690 -24.56 31.23 -22.34
CA ALA A 690 -25.94 31.70 -22.11
C ALA A 690 -26.77 30.62 -21.39
N ALA A 691 -26.74 29.36 -21.90
CA ALA A 691 -27.47 28.25 -21.26
C ALA A 691 -26.99 27.95 -19.86
N PHE A 692 -25.67 28.06 -19.58
CA PHE A 692 -25.12 27.86 -18.26
C PHE A 692 -25.54 28.95 -17.26
N ASP A 693 -25.63 30.19 -17.69
CA ASP A 693 -26.07 31.30 -16.83
C ASP A 693 -27.56 31.23 -16.55
N ASP A 694 -28.39 30.84 -17.52
CA ASP A 694 -29.85 30.65 -17.35
C ASP A 694 -30.13 29.45 -16.44
N HIS A 695 -29.36 28.36 -16.53
CA HIS A 695 -29.53 27.17 -15.68
C HIS A 695 -29.18 27.42 -14.21
N GLY A 696 -28.45 28.48 -13.90
CA GLY A 696 -28.16 28.89 -12.52
C GLY A 696 -29.16 29.86 -11.90
N SER A 697 -30.24 30.21 -12.59
CA SER A 697 -31.29 31.11 -12.07
C SER A 697 -32.33 30.37 -11.20
N ASP A 698 -32.43 29.05 -11.28
CA ASP A 698 -33.26 28.17 -10.44
C ASP A 698 -32.59 27.77 -9.11
N ASP A 699 -31.80 28.66 -8.51
CA ASP A 699 -31.09 28.43 -7.27
C ASP A 699 -32.04 28.14 -6.10
N GLU A 700 -32.05 26.90 -5.62
CA GLU A 700 -32.78 26.48 -4.44
C GLU A 700 -32.25 27.20 -3.18
N ALA A 701 -33.14 27.85 -2.46
CA ALA A 701 -32.86 28.33 -1.11
C ALA A 701 -32.47 27.11 -0.24
N VAL A 702 -31.47 27.29 0.63
CA VAL A 702 -30.97 26.24 1.55
C VAL A 702 -32.14 25.67 2.34
N ALA A 703 -32.83 24.67 1.76
CA ALA A 703 -33.78 23.84 2.44
C ALA A 703 -33.03 22.92 3.40
N GLU A 704 -33.65 22.61 4.54
CA GLU A 704 -33.10 21.85 5.66
C GLU A 704 -32.22 20.66 5.16
N ILE A 705 -30.91 20.75 5.38
CA ILE A 705 -30.00 19.61 5.18
C ILE A 705 -30.32 18.63 6.30
N GLU A 706 -31.12 17.62 6.00
CA GLU A 706 -31.29 16.48 6.90
C GLU A 706 -29.95 15.79 7.09
N THR A 707 -29.45 15.82 8.32
CA THR A 707 -28.36 14.94 8.73
C THR A 707 -28.87 13.51 8.71
N PRO A 708 -28.25 12.57 7.97
CA PRO A 708 -28.64 11.15 8.05
C PRO A 708 -28.53 10.70 9.51
N ALA A 709 -29.65 10.30 10.07
CA ALA A 709 -29.69 9.69 11.40
C ALA A 709 -28.79 8.45 11.41
N ASP A 710 -28.00 8.32 12.46
CA ASP A 710 -27.18 7.19 12.89
C ASP A 710 -27.53 5.84 12.21
N ALA A 711 -26.91 5.55 11.07
CA ALA A 711 -26.74 4.18 10.63
C ALA A 711 -25.55 3.61 11.44
N ARG A 712 -25.88 3.05 12.60
CA ARG A 712 -24.96 2.25 13.40
C ARG A 712 -24.62 0.97 12.62
N THR A 713 -23.69 1.07 11.69
CA THR A 713 -23.01 -0.10 11.13
C THR A 713 -22.09 -0.68 12.19
N GLY A 714 -22.23 -1.96 12.44
CA GLY A 714 -21.55 -2.68 13.52
C GLY A 714 -20.04 -2.45 13.50
N VAL A 715 -19.51 -2.00 14.63
CA VAL A 715 -18.08 -1.91 14.93
C VAL A 715 -17.45 -3.28 14.62
N GLN A 716 -16.56 -3.36 13.65
CA GLN A 716 -15.74 -4.55 13.43
C GLN A 716 -14.77 -4.70 14.61
N ARG A 717 -15.21 -5.40 15.64
CA ARG A 717 -14.37 -5.76 16.78
C ARG A 717 -13.39 -6.82 16.33
N HIS A 718 -12.12 -6.47 16.23
CA HIS A 718 -11.05 -7.45 16.11
C HIS A 718 -10.72 -8.00 17.52
N ALA A 719 -11.65 -8.75 18.10
CA ALA A 719 -11.36 -9.48 19.30
C ALA A 719 -10.41 -10.63 18.96
N ILE A 720 -9.15 -10.54 19.38
CA ILE A 720 -8.34 -11.74 19.55
C ILE A 720 -8.90 -12.41 20.80
N THR A 721 -10.00 -13.15 20.66
CA THR A 721 -10.53 -13.98 21.75
C THR A 721 -9.67 -15.22 21.89
N CYS A 722 -8.45 -15.09 22.39
CA CYS A 722 -7.83 -16.16 23.15
C CYS A 722 -8.53 -16.21 24.50
N ARG A 723 -9.72 -16.81 24.55
CA ARG A 723 -10.37 -17.12 25.83
C ARG A 723 -9.49 -18.12 26.56
N SER A 724 -8.87 -17.65 27.65
CA SER A 724 -8.43 -18.57 28.69
C SER A 724 -9.68 -19.32 29.19
N PRO A 725 -9.65 -20.63 29.42
CA PRO A 725 -10.82 -21.42 29.82
C PRO A 725 -11.40 -21.09 31.21
N ALA A 726 -10.73 -20.22 31.96
CA ALA A 726 -11.20 -19.77 33.26
C ALA A 726 -11.52 -18.27 33.20
N GLY A 727 -12.75 -17.87 33.40
CA GLY A 727 -13.29 -16.50 33.35
C GLY A 727 -12.75 -15.52 34.41
N THR A 728 -11.47 -15.59 34.75
CA THR A 728 -10.79 -14.80 35.79
C THR A 728 -9.60 -13.98 35.29
N ALA A 729 -9.27 -14.08 33.97
CA ALA A 729 -8.14 -13.35 33.41
C ALA A 729 -8.48 -11.82 33.35
N PRO A 730 -7.56 -10.93 33.78
CA PRO A 730 -7.77 -9.49 33.70
C PRO A 730 -7.87 -9.03 32.24
N LEU A 731 -8.91 -8.26 31.88
CA LEU A 731 -9.08 -7.70 30.56
C LEU A 731 -8.16 -6.50 30.38
N VAL A 732 -7.30 -6.56 29.37
CA VAL A 732 -6.51 -5.43 28.92
C VAL A 732 -7.02 -4.96 27.56
N VAL A 733 -7.43 -3.69 27.47
CA VAL A 733 -7.74 -3.06 26.20
C VAL A 733 -6.47 -2.45 25.62
N VAL A 734 -6.18 -2.73 24.35
CA VAL A 734 -5.05 -2.17 23.61
C VAL A 734 -5.60 -1.20 22.57
N ILE A 735 -5.28 0.11 22.69
CA ILE A 735 -5.59 1.09 21.66
C ILE A 735 -4.54 0.97 20.57
N ASP A 736 -4.96 0.57 19.36
CA ASP A 736 -4.13 0.47 18.17
C ASP A 736 -4.08 1.83 17.45
N ASN A 737 -2.92 2.46 17.42
CA ASN A 737 -2.63 3.69 16.68
C ASN A 737 -2.20 3.43 15.24
N TYR A 738 -2.72 2.39 14.59
CA TYR A 738 -2.31 1.96 13.24
C TYR A 738 -0.83 1.59 13.14
N ASP A 739 -0.30 1.07 14.25
CA ASP A 739 1.08 0.65 14.31
C ASP A 739 1.31 -0.75 13.71
N SER A 740 2.55 -1.00 13.34
CA SER A 740 2.97 -2.30 12.80
C SER A 740 3.47 -3.29 13.86
N PHE A 741 3.32 -2.98 15.14
CA PHE A 741 3.84 -3.81 16.25
C PHE A 741 2.81 -4.06 17.35
N THR A 742 1.59 -3.53 17.23
CA THR A 742 0.50 -3.64 18.24
C THR A 742 0.19 -5.09 18.59
N PHE A 743 0.13 -5.99 17.60
CA PHE A 743 -0.19 -7.40 17.87
C PHE A 743 0.95 -8.17 18.52
N ASN A 744 2.20 -7.70 18.42
CA ASN A 744 3.30 -8.24 19.21
C ASN A 744 3.09 -7.93 20.70
N LEU A 745 2.61 -6.71 21.05
CA LEU A 745 2.23 -6.36 22.43
C LEU A 745 1.06 -7.21 22.94
N ALA A 746 0.01 -7.36 22.09
CA ALA A 746 -1.15 -8.18 22.43
C ALA A 746 -0.76 -9.64 22.73
N HIS A 747 0.16 -10.23 21.95
CA HIS A 747 0.71 -11.57 22.23
C HIS A 747 1.45 -11.63 23.58
N TYR A 748 2.29 -10.63 23.87
CA TYR A 748 3.02 -10.61 25.15
C TYR A 748 2.08 -10.47 26.35
N LEU A 749 1.01 -9.67 26.23
CA LEU A 749 -0.04 -9.56 27.25
C LEU A 749 -0.79 -10.89 27.44
N THR A 750 -1.14 -11.56 26.34
CA THR A 750 -1.81 -12.86 26.41
C THR A 750 -0.92 -13.93 27.06
N MET A 751 0.38 -13.94 26.72
CA MET A 751 1.37 -14.82 27.36
C MET A 751 1.57 -14.51 28.86
N ALA A 752 1.35 -13.25 29.27
CA ALA A 752 1.36 -12.85 30.67
C ALA A 752 0.04 -13.16 31.41
N GLY A 753 -0.92 -13.83 30.76
CA GLY A 753 -2.17 -14.30 31.35
C GLY A 753 -3.33 -13.32 31.32
N CYS A 754 -3.28 -12.29 30.45
CA CYS A 754 -4.36 -11.33 30.24
C CYS A 754 -5.31 -11.80 29.13
N ALA A 755 -6.60 -11.46 29.26
CA ALA A 755 -7.51 -11.36 28.12
C ALA A 755 -7.24 -10.03 27.40
N VAL A 756 -7.16 -10.05 26.07
CA VAL A 756 -6.78 -8.85 25.30
C VAL A 756 -7.84 -8.51 24.27
N GLU A 757 -8.26 -7.26 24.25
CA GLU A 757 -9.11 -6.68 23.22
C GLU A 757 -8.36 -5.51 22.53
N VAL A 758 -8.19 -5.59 21.21
CA VAL A 758 -7.53 -4.55 20.42
C VAL A 758 -8.60 -3.72 19.72
N VAL A 759 -8.56 -2.39 19.96
CA VAL A 759 -9.50 -1.41 19.37
C VAL A 759 -8.70 -0.31 18.67
N ARG A 760 -9.18 0.17 17.54
CA ARG A 760 -8.52 1.27 16.83
C ARG A 760 -8.83 2.61 17.47
N ASN A 761 -7.87 3.51 17.43
CA ASN A 761 -7.90 4.81 18.07
C ASN A 761 -8.96 5.79 17.53
N ASP A 762 -9.59 5.51 16.40
CA ASP A 762 -10.60 6.32 15.70
C ASP A 762 -11.96 5.61 15.53
N GLU A 763 -12.06 4.32 15.91
CA GLU A 763 -13.30 3.53 15.81
C GLU A 763 -14.13 3.52 17.08
N VAL A 764 -13.55 3.95 18.22
CA VAL A 764 -14.21 3.95 19.53
C VAL A 764 -14.02 5.29 20.24
N THR A 765 -14.90 5.58 21.20
CA THR A 765 -14.75 6.73 22.11
C THR A 765 -14.11 6.29 23.43
N PRO A 766 -13.50 7.21 24.22
CA PRO A 766 -12.99 6.90 25.56
C PRO A 766 -14.07 6.28 26.46
N SER A 767 -15.31 6.76 26.41
CA SER A 767 -16.43 6.21 27.18
C SER A 767 -16.75 4.76 26.79
N GLN A 768 -16.68 4.41 25.49
CA GLN A 768 -16.87 3.02 25.04
C GLN A 768 -15.74 2.11 25.53
N VAL A 769 -14.49 2.59 25.57
CA VAL A 769 -13.37 1.84 26.17
C VAL A 769 -13.64 1.58 27.65
N MET A 770 -14.11 2.57 28.40
CA MET A 770 -14.41 2.44 29.83
C MET A 770 -15.60 1.52 30.11
N THR A 771 -16.60 1.43 29.22
CA THR A 771 -17.73 0.46 29.37
C THR A 771 -17.29 -0.99 29.28
N LEU A 772 -16.15 -1.29 28.70
CA LEU A 772 -15.55 -2.65 28.71
C LEU A 772 -15.02 -3.02 30.10
N SER A 773 -14.99 -2.09 31.05
CA SER A 773 -14.44 -2.27 32.41
C SER A 773 -13.02 -2.89 32.39
N PRO A 774 -12.05 -2.29 31.68
CA PRO A 774 -10.73 -2.86 31.54
C PRO A 774 -9.99 -2.88 32.88
N ALA A 775 -9.32 -3.99 33.17
CA ALA A 775 -8.38 -4.09 34.29
C ALA A 775 -7.09 -3.29 34.04
N GLY A 776 -6.77 -3.02 32.78
CA GLY A 776 -5.66 -2.18 32.34
C GLY A 776 -5.82 -1.71 30.91
N LEU A 777 -5.17 -0.58 30.58
CA LEU A 777 -5.13 0.01 29.25
C LEU A 777 -3.68 0.01 28.71
N VAL A 778 -3.50 -0.42 27.48
CA VAL A 778 -2.23 -0.26 26.76
C VAL A 778 -2.44 0.64 25.57
N ILE A 779 -1.60 1.68 25.41
CA ILE A 779 -1.60 2.55 24.25
C ILE A 779 -0.41 2.17 23.38
N SER A 780 -0.69 1.71 22.18
CA SER A 780 0.32 1.20 21.26
C SER A 780 1.27 2.30 20.74
N PRO A 781 2.40 1.91 20.16
CA PRO A 781 3.14 2.78 19.24
C PRO A 781 2.23 3.25 18.08
N GLY A 782 2.71 4.18 17.28
CA GLY A 782 2.02 4.66 16.10
C GLY A 782 2.78 5.74 15.34
N PRO A 783 2.31 6.10 14.14
CA PRO A 783 2.83 7.21 13.35
C PRO A 783 2.41 8.57 13.91
N CYS A 784 3.05 9.63 13.41
CA CYS A 784 2.75 11.04 13.67
C CYS A 784 2.95 11.47 15.14
N ALA A 785 2.26 12.51 15.59
CA ALA A 785 2.34 13.03 16.94
C ALA A 785 1.11 12.63 17.79
N PRO A 786 1.20 12.66 19.13
CA PRO A 786 0.10 12.20 20.00
C PRO A 786 -1.24 12.89 19.80
N HIS A 787 -1.25 14.17 19.37
CA HIS A 787 -2.49 14.91 19.09
C HIS A 787 -3.18 14.46 17.80
N GLU A 788 -2.54 13.63 17.00
CA GLU A 788 -3.07 12.98 15.79
C GLU A 788 -3.47 11.52 16.04
N ALA A 789 -3.26 11.02 17.27
CA ALA A 789 -3.48 9.63 17.68
C ALA A 789 -4.92 9.37 18.18
N GLY A 790 -5.93 9.97 17.54
CA GLY A 790 -7.35 9.75 17.87
C GLY A 790 -7.65 9.94 19.36
N ILE A 791 -8.25 8.92 19.99
CA ILE A 791 -8.65 8.96 21.41
C ILE A 791 -7.50 8.78 22.40
N SER A 792 -6.26 8.53 21.97
CA SER A 792 -5.16 8.08 22.85
C SER A 792 -4.90 9.00 24.04
N ILE A 793 -4.91 10.34 23.84
CA ILE A 793 -4.74 11.31 24.94
C ILE A 793 -5.97 11.32 25.87
N ASP A 794 -7.17 11.32 25.33
CA ASP A 794 -8.41 11.40 26.10
C ASP A 794 -8.70 10.10 26.85
N ALA A 795 -8.25 8.95 26.33
CA ALA A 795 -8.33 7.67 27.03
C ALA A 795 -7.43 7.65 28.28
N VAL A 796 -6.21 8.23 28.23
CA VAL A 796 -5.37 8.42 29.43
C VAL A 796 -6.09 9.27 30.44
N ARG A 797 -6.68 10.40 30.04
CA ARG A 797 -7.43 11.30 30.93
C ARG A 797 -8.63 10.60 31.58
N ALA A 798 -9.38 9.80 30.79
CA ALA A 798 -10.52 9.04 31.31
C ALA A 798 -10.08 8.00 32.34
N CYS A 799 -8.95 7.30 32.11
CA CYS A 799 -8.38 6.36 33.08
C CYS A 799 -7.91 7.05 34.40
N ALA A 800 -7.41 8.29 34.30
CA ALA A 800 -6.91 9.06 35.44
C ALA A 800 -8.04 9.67 36.28
N ALA A 801 -9.19 10.01 35.68
CA ALA A 801 -10.28 10.75 36.28
C ALA A 801 -11.30 9.86 37.01
N GLY A 802 -11.27 8.53 36.88
CA GLY A 802 -12.21 7.63 37.53
C GLY A 802 -12.03 7.56 39.06
N PRO A 803 -13.07 7.08 39.81
CA PRO A 803 -12.96 6.89 41.27
C PRO A 803 -11.87 5.89 41.66
N VAL A 804 -11.53 4.97 40.80
CA VAL A 804 -10.35 4.10 40.84
C VAL A 804 -9.63 4.23 39.52
N ALA A 805 -8.39 4.71 39.55
CA ALA A 805 -7.59 4.89 38.34
C ALA A 805 -7.27 3.53 37.69
N VAL A 806 -7.55 3.43 36.40
CA VAL A 806 -7.19 2.23 35.61
C VAL A 806 -5.69 2.27 35.30
N PRO A 807 -4.92 1.17 35.54
CA PRO A 807 -3.52 1.10 35.14
C PRO A 807 -3.31 1.32 33.63
N VAL A 808 -2.37 2.19 33.28
CA VAL A 808 -2.05 2.52 31.88
C VAL A 808 -0.57 2.29 31.59
N LEU A 809 -0.29 1.57 30.48
CA LEU A 809 1.04 1.47 29.89
C LEU A 809 1.05 2.10 28.50
N GLY A 810 1.83 3.15 28.30
CA GLY A 810 2.08 3.75 26.98
C GLY A 810 3.39 3.28 26.37
N VAL A 811 3.38 2.87 25.10
CA VAL A 811 4.58 2.44 24.37
C VAL A 811 4.83 3.42 23.21
N CYS A 812 6.02 3.98 23.11
CA CYS A 812 6.48 4.91 22.08
C CYS A 812 5.52 6.12 21.92
N LEU A 813 4.63 6.15 20.90
CA LEU A 813 3.58 7.17 20.78
C LEU A 813 2.68 7.19 22.01
N GLY A 814 2.34 6.02 22.59
CA GLY A 814 1.55 5.94 23.82
C GLY A 814 2.27 6.58 25.02
N HIS A 815 3.58 6.46 25.15
CA HIS A 815 4.39 7.17 26.14
C HIS A 815 4.30 8.70 25.93
N GLN A 816 4.37 9.15 24.69
CA GLN A 816 4.22 10.57 24.34
C GLN A 816 2.78 11.07 24.59
N ALA A 817 1.76 10.22 24.34
CA ALA A 817 0.36 10.54 24.64
C ALA A 817 0.13 10.71 26.16
N ILE A 818 0.75 9.87 26.99
CA ILE A 818 0.74 10.06 28.45
C ILE A 818 1.37 11.40 28.81
N ALA A 819 2.56 11.72 28.33
CA ALA A 819 3.23 12.99 28.61
C ALA A 819 2.36 14.20 28.19
N ALA A 820 1.79 14.16 26.99
CA ALA A 820 0.92 15.20 26.44
C ALA A 820 -0.41 15.35 27.21
N SER A 821 -0.97 14.25 27.75
CA SER A 821 -2.22 14.28 28.52
C SER A 821 -2.08 15.09 29.81
N PHE A 822 -0.87 15.14 30.38
CA PHE A 822 -0.52 15.93 31.57
C PHE A 822 0.15 17.27 31.24
N GLY A 823 0.26 17.67 29.96
CA GLY A 823 0.71 18.98 29.51
C GLY A 823 2.18 19.10 29.07
N ALA A 824 2.94 18.00 28.99
CA ALA A 824 4.28 18.03 28.45
C ALA A 824 4.28 18.19 26.92
N SER A 825 5.28 18.88 26.38
CA SER A 825 5.45 19.07 24.95
C SER A 825 6.23 17.93 24.29
N ILE A 826 5.89 17.62 23.04
CA ILE A 826 6.59 16.65 22.21
C ILE A 826 7.39 17.40 21.16
N ILE A 827 8.66 17.07 21.01
CA ILE A 827 9.60 17.74 20.10
C ILE A 827 10.30 16.76 19.16
N GLN A 828 10.74 17.26 18.01
CA GLN A 828 11.55 16.50 17.09
C GLN A 828 12.94 16.18 17.67
N SER A 829 13.43 15.01 17.38
CA SER A 829 14.75 14.51 17.72
C SER A 829 15.39 13.82 16.50
N ARG A 830 16.67 13.50 16.58
CA ARG A 830 17.32 12.71 15.55
C ARG A 830 16.60 11.36 15.42
N PRO A 831 16.14 10.97 14.21
CA PRO A 831 15.48 9.68 13.97
C PRO A 831 16.37 8.50 14.36
N VAL A 832 15.78 7.54 15.10
CA VAL A 832 16.43 6.28 15.46
C VAL A 832 15.43 5.16 15.22
N HIS A 833 15.65 4.34 14.18
CA HIS A 833 14.72 3.29 13.76
C HIS A 833 15.45 1.95 13.64
N GLY A 834 14.94 0.90 14.32
CA GLY A 834 15.47 -0.46 14.29
C GLY A 834 16.84 -0.63 14.97
N GLN A 835 17.30 0.37 15.72
CA GLN A 835 18.59 0.34 16.40
C GLN A 835 18.41 0.15 17.91
N THR A 836 19.32 -0.61 18.52
CA THR A 836 19.36 -0.79 19.97
C THR A 836 20.10 0.34 20.67
N SER A 837 19.60 0.72 21.84
CA SER A 837 20.27 1.62 22.77
C SER A 837 20.36 1.00 24.16
N VAL A 838 21.39 1.36 24.93
CA VAL A 838 21.47 1.00 26.34
C VAL A 838 20.53 1.90 27.14
N ILE A 839 19.60 1.30 27.84
CA ILE A 839 18.62 1.96 28.70
C ILE A 839 19.08 1.85 30.16
N HIS A 840 19.16 2.98 30.85
CA HIS A 840 19.41 3.10 32.28
C HIS A 840 18.10 3.44 32.97
N HIS A 841 17.73 2.77 34.06
CA HIS A 841 16.43 2.96 34.72
C HIS A 841 16.53 2.89 36.27
N ASP A 842 15.48 3.39 36.92
CA ASP A 842 15.38 3.48 38.39
C ASP A 842 15.04 2.14 39.08
N GLY A 843 14.56 1.15 38.33
CA GLY A 843 14.18 -0.19 38.82
C GLY A 843 12.80 -0.26 39.44
N GLY A 844 11.95 0.75 39.25
CA GLY A 844 10.56 0.78 39.73
C GLY A 844 9.52 0.43 38.61
N GLY A 845 8.28 0.18 39.04
CA GLY A 845 7.14 -0.03 38.14
C GLY A 845 7.34 -1.16 37.16
N VAL A 846 7.04 -0.94 35.85
CA VAL A 846 7.19 -1.94 34.79
C VAL A 846 8.66 -2.34 34.57
N LEU A 847 9.62 -1.55 35.10
CA LEU A 847 11.07 -1.82 35.00
C LEU A 847 11.61 -2.53 36.26
N ALA A 848 10.73 -2.96 37.18
CA ALA A 848 11.10 -3.64 38.41
C ALA A 848 11.78 -4.99 38.12
N ARG A 849 12.76 -5.36 38.97
CA ARG A 849 13.51 -6.62 38.90
C ARG A 849 14.32 -6.84 37.63
N LEU A 850 14.49 -5.80 36.78
CA LEU A 850 15.36 -5.86 35.62
C LEU A 850 16.79 -5.43 35.98
N PRO A 851 17.82 -5.87 35.22
CA PRO A 851 19.15 -5.33 35.35
C PRO A 851 19.13 -3.80 35.13
N ARG A 852 19.87 -3.05 35.97
CA ARG A 852 19.92 -1.56 35.91
C ARG A 852 20.24 -0.98 34.52
N ARG A 853 20.76 -1.82 33.62
CA ARG A 853 21.06 -1.49 32.24
C ARG A 853 20.68 -2.65 31.34
N PHE A 854 19.98 -2.37 30.25
CA PHE A 854 19.66 -3.38 29.23
C PHE A 854 19.58 -2.73 27.83
N HIS A 855 19.60 -3.56 26.79
CA HIS A 855 19.43 -3.11 25.40
C HIS A 855 17.97 -3.10 24.99
N ALA A 856 17.48 -1.99 24.42
CA ALA A 856 16.15 -1.89 23.83
C ALA A 856 16.18 -1.24 22.43
N VAL A 857 15.27 -1.66 21.58
CA VAL A 857 15.08 -1.14 20.23
C VAL A 857 14.29 0.15 20.27
N ARG A 858 14.64 1.10 19.41
CA ARG A 858 13.97 2.38 19.25
C ARG A 858 13.46 2.54 17.84
N TYR A 859 12.23 3.09 17.73
CA TYR A 859 11.56 3.44 16.47
C TYR A 859 10.90 4.81 16.62
N HIS A 860 11.64 5.89 16.73
CA HIS A 860 11.06 7.22 16.92
C HIS A 860 11.91 8.36 16.35
N SER A 861 11.23 9.41 15.90
CA SER A 861 11.76 10.71 15.50
C SER A 861 11.33 11.83 16.48
N LEU A 862 10.38 11.53 17.38
CA LEU A 862 9.84 12.44 18.36
C LEU A 862 10.18 11.98 19.78
N ILE A 863 10.34 12.94 20.72
CA ILE A 863 10.61 12.68 22.14
C ILE A 863 9.85 13.67 23.03
N VAL A 864 9.66 13.31 24.30
CA VAL A 864 9.14 14.21 25.33
C VAL A 864 10.19 15.28 25.66
N ALA A 865 9.79 16.55 25.65
CA ALA A 865 10.63 17.67 26.07
C ALA A 865 10.69 17.74 27.60
N GLU A 866 11.81 17.33 28.18
CA GLU A 866 12.01 17.21 29.61
C GLU A 866 11.70 18.53 30.38
N GLN A 867 12.04 19.67 29.78
CA GLN A 867 11.87 20.99 30.37
C GLN A 867 10.40 21.40 30.56
N THR A 868 9.49 20.72 29.86
CA THR A 868 8.03 20.98 29.91
C THR A 868 7.26 19.95 30.75
N MET A 869 7.96 19.00 31.37
CA MET A 869 7.32 17.96 32.16
C MET A 869 6.69 18.53 33.43
N PRO A 870 5.41 18.21 33.71
CA PRO A 870 4.78 18.62 34.95
C PRO A 870 5.33 17.83 36.14
N SER A 871 5.22 18.38 37.34
CA SER A 871 5.74 17.77 38.58
C SER A 871 5.10 16.43 38.95
N CYS A 872 3.92 16.12 38.40
CA CYS A 872 3.29 14.81 38.61
C CYS A 872 3.91 13.68 37.79
N LEU A 873 4.76 13.96 36.81
CA LEU A 873 5.49 12.98 36.02
C LEU A 873 6.98 13.00 36.34
N HIS A 874 7.58 11.86 36.51
CA HIS A 874 9.05 11.72 36.65
C HIS A 874 9.62 10.75 35.63
N ILE A 875 10.89 10.97 35.27
CA ILE A 875 11.58 10.14 34.29
C ILE A 875 12.10 8.89 34.99
N SER A 876 11.59 7.71 34.60
CA SER A 876 11.94 6.41 35.14
C SER A 876 13.10 5.74 34.38
N ALA A 877 13.38 6.16 33.14
CA ALA A 877 14.46 5.60 32.32
C ALA A 877 15.06 6.62 31.34
N ARG A 878 16.33 6.44 30.98
CA ARG A 878 17.11 7.30 30.05
C ARG A 878 18.07 6.48 29.19
N THR A 879 18.41 7.01 28.01
CA THR A 879 19.60 6.54 27.28
C THR A 879 20.88 7.03 27.97
N ARG A 880 22.05 6.46 27.60
CA ARG A 880 23.35 6.97 28.04
C ARG A 880 23.57 8.47 27.69
N GLY A 881 22.95 8.95 26.61
CA GLY A 881 23.01 10.35 26.20
C GLY A 881 21.96 11.27 26.87
N GLY A 882 21.25 10.78 27.91
CA GLY A 882 20.31 11.57 28.70
C GLY A 882 18.88 11.66 28.13
N ILE A 883 18.59 11.13 26.94
CA ILE A 883 17.25 11.19 26.34
C ILE A 883 16.24 10.42 27.22
N PRO A 884 15.09 11.00 27.61
CA PRO A 884 14.03 10.32 28.33
C PRO A 884 13.54 9.07 27.58
N MET A 885 13.50 7.92 28.26
CA MET A 885 13.10 6.63 27.70
C MET A 885 12.00 5.94 28.52
N GLY A 886 11.65 6.49 29.64
CA GLY A 886 10.53 6.06 30.47
C GLY A 886 10.02 7.18 31.32
N LEU A 887 8.72 7.16 31.60
CA LEU A 887 8.07 8.07 32.54
C LEU A 887 7.10 7.31 33.44
N ARG A 888 6.84 7.84 34.64
CA ARG A 888 5.88 7.32 35.61
C ARG A 888 5.19 8.46 36.31
N HIS A 889 3.86 8.32 36.52
CA HIS A 889 3.10 9.28 37.33
C HIS A 889 3.37 9.06 38.82
N ALA A 890 3.45 10.15 39.57
CA ALA A 890 3.85 10.10 40.97
C ALA A 890 2.88 9.33 41.88
N SER A 891 1.57 9.36 41.57
CA SER A 891 0.51 8.76 42.41
C SER A 891 -0.45 7.84 41.67
N LEU A 892 -0.59 7.97 40.33
CA LEU A 892 -1.48 7.16 39.52
C LEU A 892 -0.71 5.97 38.94
N PRO A 893 -1.37 4.82 38.67
CA PRO A 893 -0.76 3.65 38.06
C PRO A 893 -0.56 3.84 36.53
N ILE A 894 0.10 4.92 36.13
CA ILE A 894 0.30 5.33 34.74
C ILE A 894 1.80 5.39 34.46
N GLU A 895 2.24 4.59 33.52
CA GLU A 895 3.65 4.49 33.10
C GLU A 895 3.77 4.47 31.58
N GLY A 896 4.91 4.91 31.09
CA GLY A 896 5.22 4.84 29.64
C GLY A 896 6.68 4.58 29.37
N VAL A 897 6.95 3.85 28.28
CA VAL A 897 8.29 3.59 27.75
C VAL A 897 8.40 4.07 26.30
N GLN A 898 9.46 4.83 25.98
CA GLN A 898 9.68 5.37 24.63
C GLN A 898 10.25 4.31 23.66
N PHE A 899 10.95 3.31 24.20
CA PHE A 899 11.46 2.18 23.43
C PHE A 899 10.38 1.11 23.23
N HIS A 900 10.64 0.12 22.37
CA HIS A 900 9.72 -0.95 22.00
C HIS A 900 10.01 -2.25 22.76
N PRO A 901 9.27 -2.59 23.80
CA PRO A 901 9.45 -3.83 24.56
C PRO A 901 9.10 -5.07 23.72
N GLU A 902 8.22 -4.94 22.74
CA GLU A 902 7.76 -6.01 21.86
C GLU A 902 8.74 -6.39 20.76
N SER A 903 9.76 -5.57 20.49
CA SER A 903 10.74 -5.82 19.43
C SER A 903 11.65 -7.01 19.75
N VAL A 904 12.01 -7.78 18.69
CA VAL A 904 12.82 -9.01 18.80
C VAL A 904 14.19 -8.81 19.45
N LEU A 905 14.78 -7.62 19.34
CA LEU A 905 16.09 -7.29 19.95
C LEU A 905 16.00 -6.51 21.26
N THR A 906 14.79 -6.28 21.82
CA THR A 906 14.68 -5.69 23.15
C THR A 906 14.85 -6.77 24.20
N SER A 907 15.96 -6.67 24.93
CA SER A 907 16.21 -7.53 26.07
C SER A 907 15.12 -7.32 27.14
N TYR A 908 14.63 -8.37 27.74
CA TYR A 908 13.62 -8.32 28.82
C TYR A 908 12.26 -7.74 28.43
N GLY A 909 11.91 -7.62 27.13
CA GLY A 909 10.63 -7.09 26.68
C GLY A 909 9.42 -7.84 27.28
N HIS A 910 9.46 -9.17 27.32
CA HIS A 910 8.46 -9.99 28.00
C HIS A 910 8.33 -9.68 29.48
N ALA A 911 9.44 -9.46 30.19
CA ALA A 911 9.42 -9.16 31.61
C ALA A 911 8.78 -7.80 31.92
N ILE A 912 9.00 -6.81 31.06
CA ILE A 912 8.37 -5.49 31.16
C ILE A 912 6.85 -5.61 31.07
N ILE A 913 6.34 -6.34 30.08
CA ILE A 913 4.90 -6.56 29.89
C ILE A 913 4.34 -7.45 31.01
N ALA A 914 5.08 -8.46 31.49
CA ALA A 914 4.68 -9.29 32.63
C ALA A 914 4.61 -8.49 33.94
N ASN A 915 5.52 -7.51 34.16
CA ASN A 915 5.46 -6.62 35.31
C ASN A 915 4.20 -5.75 35.28
N PHE A 916 3.82 -5.20 34.10
CA PHE A 916 2.56 -4.48 33.94
C PHE A 916 1.36 -5.38 34.24
N ALA A 917 1.29 -6.56 33.62
CA ALA A 917 0.22 -7.54 33.81
C ALA A 917 0.09 -7.99 35.27
N GLY A 918 1.21 -8.16 35.97
CA GLY A 918 1.27 -8.56 37.39
C GLY A 918 0.75 -7.47 38.37
N GLY A 919 0.74 -6.21 37.92
CA GLY A 919 0.19 -5.06 38.68
C GLY A 919 -1.31 -4.82 38.47
N LEU A 920 -1.96 -5.60 37.58
CA LEU A 920 -3.39 -5.41 37.28
C LEU A 920 -4.29 -5.99 38.39
N PRO A 921 -5.46 -5.34 38.65
CA PRO A 921 -6.46 -5.90 39.57
C PRO A 921 -7.01 -7.22 39.02
N ARG A 922 -7.06 -8.25 39.86
CA ARG A 922 -7.66 -9.56 39.52
C ARG A 922 -9.13 -9.57 39.93
N ALA A 923 -9.98 -10.22 39.11
CA ALA A 923 -11.39 -10.42 39.46
C ALA A 923 -11.47 -11.20 40.81
N GLY A 924 -12.06 -10.58 41.82
CA GLY A 924 -12.19 -11.15 43.14
C GLY A 924 -11.30 -10.58 44.24
N SER A 925 -10.35 -9.71 43.96
CA SER A 925 -9.63 -8.93 44.97
C SER A 925 -10.33 -7.60 45.21
N ALA A 926 -11.45 -7.58 45.94
CA ALA A 926 -11.88 -6.37 46.60
C ALA A 926 -10.75 -5.96 47.56
N ARG A 927 -10.02 -4.90 47.27
CA ARG A 927 -9.15 -4.28 48.29
C ARG A 927 -10.08 -3.79 49.36
N ALA A 928 -9.95 -4.40 50.55
CA ALA A 928 -10.46 -3.80 51.75
C ALA A 928 -9.86 -2.40 51.83
N ALA A 929 -10.74 -1.40 51.87
CA ALA A 929 -10.36 -0.05 52.20
C ALA A 929 -10.02 -0.08 53.70
N ASP A 930 -8.76 0.07 54.03
CA ASP A 930 -8.30 0.62 55.32
C ASP A 930 -7.76 2.06 55.12
#